data_963273881ae74d094a292db53a03ec33
#
_entry.id   963273881ae74d094a292db53a03ec33
#
_cell.length_a   1.000
_cell.length_b   1.000
_cell.length_c   1.000
_cell.angle_alpha   90.00
_cell.angle_beta   90.00
_cell.angle_gamma   90.00
#
_symmetry.space_group_name_H-M   'P 1'
#
loop_
_entity.id
_entity.type
_entity.pdbx_description
1 polymer ?
#
loop_
_entity_poly.entity_id
_entity_poly.type
_entity_poly.pdbx_seq_one_letter_code
_entity_poly.pdbx_strand_id
1 'polypeptide(L)'
;MPSASFSSSRSYVRRSRRKNANRIPLPSRTTAEPCDLPCPTSNQILPGGGVGGGGGGSGGRGSSPSVSGVAAPSPSPQSHSSPYDLRRKSPPHPDPAPGTSSALPPSGGSSIAATFGSSSLPARKRPRRTCSLSTDGINTNTAAHYLQYELPDEVLLTIFNYLMEQDLCRVSQVCKRFQAIANDTELWKSLYQQVYEYDLPLFNPAPCKFEFVSPDESEYQNPWKESFRQLYRGVHVRPGFQDLKFKGRNLPYFNTVQGALDYVDEYRSNSGSTTNGGSTPASGQGCCNSNSQTSGEDTSTQHLVFLHAGTYRGEFLVIDSDVALIGAAPGNVAESVILERESESTVMFVEGAKRAYAGHLTLKFTPDVTSTVPHHKHYCLEVGENCSPTVDHCIIRSSSVVGAAVCVSGVGANPLVKNCDISDCENVGLYVTDYAQGTYEDNEISRNALAGIWVKNYANPIMRRNHIHHGRDVGIFTFDNGLGYFEANDIHNNRIAGFEVKAGANPTVVHCEIHHGQTGGIYVHENGLGQFIDNKIHSNNFAGVWITSNSNPTIRRNEIYNGHQGGVYIFGEGRGLIEHNNIYGNALAGIQIRTNSDPIVRHNKIHHGQHGGIYVHEKGQGLIEENEVYANTLAGVWITTGSTPVLRRNRIHSGKQVGVYFYDNGHGRLEDNDIFNHLYSGVQIRTGSNPVIRGNKIWGGQNGGVLVYNSGLGLLEQNEIFDNAMAGVWIKTDSNPTLKRNKIYDGRDGGICIFNGGKGVLEENDIFRNAQAGVLISTQSQPILRRNRIFDGLAAGVEITNNATATLEFNQIFNNRFGGLCLASGVQPTTRGNKIFSNQDAVEKAVGNGQCLYKISSYTSFPMHDFYRCQTCNTTDRNAICVNCIKTCHAGHDVEFIRHDRFFCDCGAGTLSNQCQLQGEPTQDTDTLYDSAAPMESHTLMVN
;
A
#
# COMPACT_ATOMS: atom_id res chain seq x y z
N MET A 1 -25.27 -42.51 -28.90
CA MET A 1 -25.17 -43.07 -30.26
C MET A 1 -26.36 -42.66 -31.10
N PRO A 2 -26.26 -42.32 -32.39
CA PRO A 2 -25.09 -42.24 -33.26
C PRO A 2 -24.68 -40.77 -33.59
N SER A 3 -23.48 -40.39 -33.78
CA SER A 3 -22.44 -40.63 -34.80
C SER A 3 -22.71 -39.98 -36.15
N ALA A 4 -21.75 -39.30 -36.61
CA ALA A 4 -21.25 -38.93 -37.95
C ALA A 4 -21.14 -37.41 -38.12
N SER A 5 -20.07 -36.86 -38.46
CA SER A 5 -18.84 -37.03 -39.26
C SER A 5 -18.75 -35.92 -40.33
N PHE A 6 -17.61 -35.27 -40.34
CA PHE A 6 -16.88 -34.69 -41.47
C PHE A 6 -17.54 -33.74 -42.50
N SER A 7 -16.99 -32.57 -42.67
CA SER A 7 -16.17 -32.35 -43.87
C SER A 7 -15.59 -30.91 -43.95
N SER A 8 -14.34 -30.89 -44.31
CA SER A 8 -13.54 -29.75 -44.76
C SER A 8 -14.07 -29.18 -46.07
N SER A 9 -13.96 -27.85 -46.27
CA SER A 9 -13.70 -27.31 -47.60
C SER A 9 -13.13 -25.92 -47.57
N ARG A 10 -11.92 -25.81 -48.14
CA ARG A 10 -11.31 -24.57 -48.62
C ARG A 10 -12.08 -24.01 -49.78
N SER A 11 -12.24 -22.69 -49.83
CA SER A 11 -12.13 -21.94 -51.11
C SER A 11 -12.17 -20.42 -50.88
N TYR A 12 -11.07 -19.72 -51.15
CA TYR A 12 -10.83 -18.69 -52.14
C TYR A 12 -11.80 -17.48 -52.22
N VAL A 13 -11.29 -16.34 -51.77
CA VAL A 13 -11.14 -15.03 -52.41
C VAL A 13 -12.35 -14.39 -53.10
N ARG A 14 -12.75 -13.23 -52.60
CA ARG A 14 -12.83 -11.99 -53.40
C ARG A 14 -12.88 -10.70 -52.58
N ARG A 15 -12.09 -9.75 -53.02
CA ARG A 15 -11.87 -8.39 -52.50
C ARG A 15 -13.15 -7.56 -52.56
N SER A 16 -13.42 -6.79 -51.51
CA SER A 16 -13.95 -5.45 -51.72
C SER A 16 -13.32 -4.48 -50.69
N ARG A 17 -12.73 -3.43 -51.21
CA ARG A 17 -12.12 -2.34 -50.46
C ARG A 17 -13.13 -1.63 -49.60
N ARG A 18 -12.93 -1.55 -48.30
CA ARG A 18 -13.29 -0.38 -47.50
C ARG A 18 -12.21 -0.12 -46.50
N LYS A 19 -11.63 1.08 -46.58
CA LYS A 19 -10.66 1.64 -45.64
C LYS A 19 -11.26 1.63 -44.24
N ASN A 20 -10.71 0.88 -43.34
CA ASN A 20 -10.75 1.17 -41.91
C ASN A 20 -9.34 1.02 -41.38
N ALA A 21 -8.74 2.15 -41.05
CA ALA A 21 -7.52 2.20 -40.29
C ALA A 21 -7.81 1.57 -38.91
N ASN A 22 -7.31 0.40 -38.64
CA ASN A 22 -7.18 -0.15 -37.32
C ASN A 22 -6.11 0.69 -36.57
N ARG A 23 -6.54 1.82 -36.04
CA ARG A 23 -5.85 2.38 -34.86
C ARG A 23 -6.07 1.36 -33.74
N ILE A 24 -4.98 0.88 -33.14
CA ILE A 24 -5.04 0.32 -31.80
C ILE A 24 -5.81 1.36 -30.98
N PRO A 25 -6.94 1.04 -30.36
CA PRO A 25 -7.61 2.01 -29.53
C PRO A 25 -6.64 2.33 -28.40
N LEU A 26 -6.05 3.50 -28.47
CA LEU A 26 -5.54 4.16 -27.27
C LEU A 26 -6.67 4.06 -26.24
N PRO A 27 -6.42 3.61 -25.03
CA PRO A 27 -7.43 3.68 -24.00
C PRO A 27 -7.94 5.11 -24.03
N SER A 28 -9.22 5.28 -24.26
CA SER A 28 -9.85 6.58 -24.22
C SER A 28 -9.37 7.19 -22.91
N ARG A 29 -8.66 8.31 -22.97
CA ARG A 29 -8.44 9.17 -21.84
C ARG A 29 -9.82 9.49 -21.31
N THR A 30 -10.34 8.66 -20.43
CA THR A 30 -11.25 9.13 -19.44
C THR A 30 -10.38 10.06 -18.64
N THR A 31 -10.49 11.34 -18.96
CA THR A 31 -10.13 12.37 -18.03
C THR A 31 -10.73 11.90 -16.73
N ALA A 32 -9.90 11.46 -15.79
CA ALA A 32 -10.30 11.38 -14.42
C ALA A 32 -10.80 12.81 -14.16
N GLU A 33 -12.11 12.98 -14.16
CA GLU A 33 -12.68 14.20 -13.61
C GLU A 33 -12.01 14.30 -12.24
N PRO A 34 -11.35 15.42 -11.94
CA PRO A 34 -10.88 15.64 -10.59
C PRO A 34 -12.12 15.34 -9.74
N CYS A 35 -12.01 14.39 -8.84
CA CYS A 35 -13.05 14.10 -7.90
C CYS A 35 -13.29 15.42 -7.17
N ASP A 36 -14.21 16.22 -7.66
CA ASP A 36 -14.89 17.23 -6.88
C ASP A 36 -15.68 16.46 -5.83
N LEU A 37 -14.92 15.91 -4.89
CA LEU A 37 -15.45 15.72 -3.58
C LEU A 37 -15.84 17.12 -3.13
N PRO A 38 -17.10 17.38 -2.85
CA PRO A 38 -17.38 18.34 -1.84
C PRO A 38 -16.76 17.73 -0.59
N CYS A 39 -15.53 18.10 -0.29
CA CYS A 39 -15.08 18.06 1.07
C CYS A 39 -16.29 18.57 1.83
N PRO A 40 -16.87 17.86 2.78
CA PRO A 40 -17.65 18.55 3.78
C PRO A 40 -16.62 19.53 4.32
N THR A 41 -16.70 20.77 3.80
CA THR A 41 -15.99 21.89 4.38
C THR A 41 -16.13 21.65 5.85
N SER A 42 -15.05 21.70 6.57
CA SER A 42 -15.01 21.77 8.01
C SER A 42 -15.95 22.90 8.43
N ASN A 43 -17.22 22.67 8.30
CA ASN A 43 -18.20 23.32 9.10
C ASN A 43 -17.91 22.76 10.47
N GLN A 44 -16.97 23.42 11.11
CA GLN A 44 -17.02 23.52 12.54
C GLN A 44 -18.47 23.49 12.88
N ILE A 45 -18.91 22.48 13.56
CA ILE A 45 -20.13 22.45 14.29
C ILE A 45 -19.93 23.46 15.41
N LEU A 46 -19.95 24.71 15.07
CA LEU A 46 -20.22 25.77 16.02
C LEU A 46 -21.74 25.77 16.18
N PRO A 47 -22.26 25.64 17.36
CA PRO A 47 -23.65 25.75 17.66
C PRO A 47 -24.08 27.19 17.38
N GLY A 48 -24.89 27.40 16.34
CA GLY A 48 -25.54 28.66 16.05
C GLY A 48 -26.57 29.00 17.12
N GLY A 49 -26.25 29.95 17.92
CA GLY A 49 -27.21 30.67 18.71
C GLY A 49 -28.11 31.49 17.78
N GLY A 50 -29.32 31.04 17.54
CA GLY A 50 -30.36 31.81 16.91
C GLY A 50 -31.16 32.56 17.95
N VAL A 51 -31.17 33.87 17.91
CA VAL A 51 -32.23 34.67 18.51
C VAL A 51 -32.88 35.48 17.38
N GLY A 52 -34.15 35.21 17.21
CA GLY A 52 -35.00 35.87 16.27
C GLY A 52 -35.42 37.25 16.75
N GLY A 53 -35.90 38.05 15.85
CA GLY A 53 -36.60 39.30 16.11
C GLY A 53 -36.98 39.90 14.78
N GLY A 54 -38.29 39.93 14.55
CA GLY A 54 -38.95 40.29 13.33
C GLY A 54 -38.93 41.78 12.96
N GLY A 55 -39.47 42.03 11.77
CA GLY A 55 -40.02 43.32 11.38
C GLY A 55 -39.56 43.83 10.04
N GLY A 56 -40.35 43.63 9.07
CA GLY A 56 -40.92 44.42 8.02
C GLY A 56 -40.15 45.53 7.34
N GLY A 57 -40.28 45.58 6.02
CA GLY A 57 -40.37 46.81 5.29
C GLY A 57 -39.41 47.06 4.16
N SER A 58 -39.89 46.76 2.97
CA SER A 58 -39.80 47.54 1.72
C SER A 58 -38.59 48.39 1.32
N GLY A 59 -38.08 48.11 0.17
CA GLY A 59 -37.91 49.10 -0.91
C GLY A 59 -36.59 49.81 -1.02
N GLY A 60 -35.99 49.72 -2.19
CA GLY A 60 -35.14 50.77 -2.68
C GLY A 60 -33.90 50.42 -3.44
N ARG A 61 -33.96 50.59 -4.72
CA ARG A 61 -32.87 50.63 -5.72
C ARG A 61 -31.80 51.68 -5.36
N GLY A 62 -30.55 51.39 -5.76
CA GLY A 62 -29.65 52.49 -6.01
C GLY A 62 -28.17 52.10 -6.06
N SER A 63 -27.68 51.89 -7.29
CA SER A 63 -26.42 52.37 -7.85
C SER A 63 -25.12 52.39 -7.04
N SER A 64 -24.13 51.76 -7.67
CA SER A 64 -22.68 52.05 -7.52
C SER A 64 -22.37 53.56 -7.69
N PRO A 65 -21.27 54.06 -7.17
CA PRO A 65 -20.06 54.13 -7.99
C PRO A 65 -18.69 53.87 -7.27
N SER A 66 -17.79 53.56 -8.15
CA SER A 66 -16.35 53.60 -8.05
C SER A 66 -15.71 54.76 -7.32
N VAL A 67 -14.49 54.61 -6.80
CA VAL A 67 -13.25 55.32 -7.20
C VAL A 67 -12.14 55.12 -6.16
N SER A 68 -10.98 54.69 -6.66
CA SER A 68 -9.58 55.02 -6.34
C SER A 68 -9.14 55.07 -4.85
N GLY A 69 -8.01 54.56 -4.44
CA GLY A 69 -6.69 54.53 -4.98
C GLY A 69 -5.70 54.64 -3.85
N VAL A 70 -4.45 54.30 -4.15
CA VAL A 70 -3.23 54.71 -3.45
C VAL A 70 -2.68 53.74 -2.43
N ALA A 71 -1.80 52.85 -2.85
CA ALA A 71 -0.32 52.80 -2.73
C ALA A 71 0.27 52.61 -1.33
N ALA A 72 1.09 51.59 -1.33
CA ALA A 72 2.10 51.13 -0.42
C ALA A 72 2.92 52.20 0.39
N PRO A 73 3.78 51.83 1.39
CA PRO A 73 4.93 51.01 1.15
C PRO A 73 5.33 50.06 2.29
N SER A 74 6.13 49.06 1.89
CA SER A 74 7.00 48.29 2.75
C SER A 74 8.07 49.15 3.43
N PRO A 75 8.64 48.64 4.56
CA PRO A 75 10.07 48.42 4.57
C PRO A 75 10.51 47.10 5.25
N SER A 76 11.42 46.43 4.64
CA SER A 76 12.50 45.69 5.31
C SER A 76 13.67 46.69 5.55
N PRO A 77 14.76 46.43 6.27
CA PRO A 77 15.30 45.18 6.80
C PRO A 77 15.95 45.30 8.21
N GLN A 78 16.40 44.21 8.75
CA GLN A 78 17.70 43.99 9.46
C GLN A 78 17.58 42.81 10.40
N SER A 79 18.25 41.73 10.01
CA SER A 79 19.50 41.16 10.51
C SER A 79 19.65 41.05 12.03
N HIS A 80 19.66 39.83 12.51
CA HIS A 80 20.64 39.34 13.48
C HIS A 80 20.73 37.82 13.50
N SER A 81 21.90 37.38 13.04
CA SER A 81 22.78 36.32 13.53
C SER A 81 22.21 34.97 13.96
N SER A 82 22.57 34.01 13.18
CA SER A 82 22.98 32.66 13.57
C SER A 82 23.91 32.67 14.76
N PRO A 83 24.09 31.64 15.60
CA PRO A 83 24.68 30.42 15.11
C PRO A 83 24.20 29.14 15.82
N TYR A 84 24.35 27.99 15.20
CA TYR A 84 25.00 26.80 15.81
C TYR A 84 25.13 25.67 14.81
N ASP A 85 26.34 25.60 14.33
CA ASP A 85 26.99 24.44 13.72
C ASP A 85 27.22 23.38 14.82
N LEU A 86 26.83 22.14 14.63
CA LEU A 86 27.29 21.03 15.45
C LEU A 86 27.75 19.87 14.58
N ARG A 87 29.04 19.87 14.36
CA ARG A 87 29.87 18.76 13.91
C ARG A 87 29.67 17.53 14.79
N ARG A 88 29.66 16.40 14.13
CA ARG A 88 29.87 15.06 14.67
C ARG A 88 31.07 15.01 15.61
N LYS A 89 30.90 14.38 16.78
CA LYS A 89 31.98 13.77 17.56
C LYS A 89 31.55 12.41 18.05
N SER A 90 32.37 11.42 17.75
CA SER A 90 32.39 10.10 18.31
C SER A 90 32.80 10.11 19.79
N PRO A 91 32.34 9.17 20.61
CA PRO A 91 32.78 9.08 22.01
C PRO A 91 34.10 8.31 22.16
N PRO A 92 34.89 8.60 23.20
CA PRO A 92 36.17 7.97 23.45
C PRO A 92 36.10 6.74 24.34
N HIS A 93 37.05 5.86 24.15
CA HIS A 93 37.37 4.74 25.03
C HIS A 93 37.91 5.21 26.40
N PRO A 94 37.81 4.38 27.43
CA PRO A 94 38.72 4.44 28.56
C PRO A 94 39.62 3.21 28.66
N ASP A 95 40.87 3.47 28.82
CA ASP A 95 41.93 2.55 29.29
C ASP A 95 42.19 2.73 30.80
N PRO A 96 43.23 2.01 31.34
CA PRO A 96 43.12 0.62 31.85
C PRO A 96 43.68 0.43 33.31
N ALA A 97 43.59 -0.86 33.71
CA ALA A 97 44.51 -1.62 34.63
C ALA A 97 44.49 -1.35 36.16
N PRO A 98 45.11 -2.19 37.08
CA PRO A 98 45.87 -3.42 36.82
C PRO A 98 45.64 -4.63 37.83
N GLY A 99 46.19 -5.78 37.48
CA GLY A 99 46.89 -6.68 38.39
C GLY A 99 46.20 -7.95 38.86
N THR A 100 46.65 -9.09 38.65
CA THR A 100 47.67 -9.96 39.10
C THR A 100 47.42 -11.46 38.80
N SER A 101 48.46 -12.04 38.24
CA SER A 101 49.03 -13.40 38.41
C SER A 101 48.20 -14.70 38.44
N SER A 102 48.46 -15.65 37.55
CA SER A 102 49.38 -16.78 37.69
C SER A 102 48.99 -17.99 36.82
N ALA A 103 50.02 -18.53 36.21
CA ALA A 103 50.24 -19.94 35.86
C ALA A 103 49.74 -20.56 34.53
N LEU A 104 50.69 -20.86 33.71
CA LEU A 104 50.84 -21.70 32.51
C LEU A 104 50.66 -23.23 32.75
N PRO A 105 50.83 -24.13 31.72
CA PRO A 105 50.56 -24.20 30.26
C PRO A 105 49.94 -25.57 29.86
N PRO A 106 50.04 -26.13 28.65
CA PRO A 106 50.25 -25.66 27.26
C PRO A 106 49.40 -26.37 26.16
N SER A 107 49.57 -25.89 24.94
CA SER A 107 49.54 -26.52 23.61
C SER A 107 48.46 -25.90 22.70
N GLY A 108 48.78 -25.26 21.66
CA GLY A 108 49.37 -25.60 20.38
C GLY A 108 48.43 -25.11 19.29
N GLY A 109 48.84 -24.20 18.43
CA GLY A 109 48.10 -23.84 17.27
C GLY A 109 48.26 -22.38 16.85
N SER A 110 49.21 -22.16 16.00
CA SER A 110 49.66 -20.88 15.49
C SER A 110 48.74 -20.29 14.44
N SER A 111 48.37 -19.05 14.66
CA SER A 111 47.87 -18.13 13.64
C SER A 111 49.02 -17.29 13.11
N ILE A 112 49.20 -17.20 11.80
CA ILE A 112 50.12 -16.26 11.18
C ILE A 112 49.40 -15.30 10.28
N ALA A 113 49.58 -14.07 10.59
CA ALA A 113 49.17 -12.93 9.79
C ALA A 113 50.00 -12.75 8.53
N ALA A 114 49.36 -12.38 7.44
CA ALA A 114 49.96 -12.11 6.15
C ALA A 114 50.68 -10.78 6.17
N THR A 115 51.93 -10.77 5.80
CA THR A 115 52.68 -9.61 5.31
C THR A 115 53.23 -9.91 3.93
N PHE A 116 53.00 -8.97 3.02
CA PHE A 116 53.53 -8.95 1.67
C PHE A 116 55.06 -9.18 1.68
N GLY A 117 55.48 -10.17 0.94
CA GLY A 117 56.91 -10.42 0.67
C GLY A 117 57.01 -11.24 -0.61
N SER A 118 57.63 -10.61 -1.61
CA SER A 118 58.09 -11.24 -2.83
C SER A 118 58.82 -12.57 -2.54
N SER A 119 58.27 -13.64 -3.01
CA SER A 119 58.91 -14.96 -2.87
C SER A 119 60.04 -15.13 -3.85
N SER A 120 61.25 -14.89 -3.34
CA SER A 120 62.48 -15.40 -3.96
C SER A 120 62.54 -16.93 -3.72
N LEU A 121 62.47 -17.70 -4.77
CA LEU A 121 62.76 -19.14 -4.72
C LEU A 121 64.16 -19.43 -4.19
N PRO A 122 64.39 -20.47 -3.39
CA PRO A 122 65.67 -20.78 -2.84
C PRO A 122 66.66 -21.23 -3.91
N ALA A 123 67.80 -20.56 -3.99
CA ALA A 123 68.88 -20.88 -4.86
C ALA A 123 69.38 -22.31 -4.64
N ARG A 124 69.09 -23.21 -5.53
CA ARG A 124 69.79 -24.50 -5.61
C ARG A 124 71.23 -24.31 -6.06
N LYS A 125 72.18 -24.73 -5.25
CA LYS A 125 73.59 -24.75 -5.57
C LYS A 125 73.81 -25.51 -6.86
N ARG A 126 74.41 -24.86 -7.86
CA ARG A 126 74.92 -25.43 -9.11
C ARG A 126 76.05 -26.43 -8.86
N PRO A 127 76.01 -27.62 -9.43
CA PRO A 127 77.22 -28.36 -9.64
C PRO A 127 77.95 -27.77 -10.82
N ARG A 128 79.19 -27.34 -10.62
CA ARG A 128 80.13 -26.99 -11.70
C ARG A 128 80.35 -28.22 -12.55
N ARG A 129 79.93 -28.25 -13.79
CA ARG A 129 80.46 -29.11 -14.82
C ARG A 129 81.24 -28.32 -15.85
N THR A 130 82.50 -28.68 -16.01
CA THR A 130 83.34 -28.17 -17.03
C THR A 130 82.85 -28.65 -18.39
N CYS A 131 82.45 -27.75 -19.26
CA CYS A 131 82.15 -28.09 -20.67
C CYS A 131 83.47 -28.22 -21.46
N SER A 132 83.74 -29.40 -21.93
CA SER A 132 84.63 -29.57 -23.06
C SER A 132 83.81 -29.51 -24.32
N LEU A 133 84.07 -28.49 -25.15
CA LEU A 133 83.57 -28.35 -26.51
C LEU A 133 84.07 -29.44 -27.41
N SER A 134 83.17 -30.34 -27.81
CA SER A 134 83.36 -31.16 -29.00
C SER A 134 82.25 -30.91 -29.97
N THR A 135 82.61 -30.38 -31.10
CA THR A 135 81.79 -30.17 -32.33
C THR A 135 81.48 -31.57 -32.88
N ASP A 136 80.24 -32.06 -32.66
CA ASP A 136 79.60 -33.03 -33.53
C ASP A 136 78.07 -33.10 -33.20
N GLY A 137 77.24 -32.94 -34.21
CA GLY A 137 75.86 -33.40 -34.31
C GLY A 137 74.89 -32.91 -33.20
N ILE A 138 74.12 -31.94 -33.46
CA ILE A 138 72.98 -31.50 -32.60
C ILE A 138 72.01 -32.66 -32.49
N ASN A 139 72.21 -33.46 -31.39
CA ASN A 139 71.28 -34.50 -31.05
C ASN A 139 70.01 -33.87 -30.51
N THR A 140 68.87 -34.03 -31.20
CA THR A 140 67.58 -33.51 -30.83
C THR A 140 67.14 -33.93 -29.43
N ASN A 141 67.63 -35.01 -28.94
CA ASN A 141 67.38 -35.52 -27.58
C ASN A 141 68.04 -34.68 -26.48
N THR A 142 69.16 -34.05 -26.70
CA THR A 142 69.86 -33.18 -25.76
C THR A 142 69.19 -31.86 -25.57
N ALA A 143 68.65 -31.25 -26.63
CA ALA A 143 67.92 -30.03 -26.58
C ALA A 143 66.56 -30.21 -25.86
N ALA A 144 65.90 -31.35 -26.11
CA ALA A 144 64.66 -31.68 -25.40
C ALA A 144 64.90 -31.91 -23.87
N HIS A 145 66.00 -32.61 -23.51
CA HIS A 145 66.38 -32.81 -22.11
C HIS A 145 66.72 -31.49 -21.40
N TYR A 146 67.40 -30.55 -22.07
CA TYR A 146 67.75 -29.28 -21.54
C TYR A 146 66.51 -28.40 -21.27
N LEU A 147 65.59 -28.33 -22.22
CA LEU A 147 64.31 -27.65 -22.06
C LEU A 147 63.47 -28.24 -20.95
N GLN A 148 63.44 -29.58 -20.79
CA GLN A 148 62.56 -30.21 -19.83
C GLN A 148 63.05 -30.19 -18.40
N TYR A 149 64.40 -30.23 -18.18
CA TYR A 149 64.96 -30.44 -16.85
C TYR A 149 65.96 -29.38 -16.37
N GLU A 150 66.57 -28.60 -17.26
CA GLU A 150 67.66 -27.70 -16.88
C GLU A 150 67.27 -26.21 -16.92
N LEU A 151 66.34 -25.78 -17.76
CA LEU A 151 65.88 -24.39 -17.77
C LEU A 151 65.01 -24.06 -16.55
N PRO A 152 65.20 -22.88 -15.93
CA PRO A 152 64.31 -22.43 -14.89
C PRO A 152 62.85 -22.22 -15.38
N ASP A 153 61.90 -22.36 -14.47
CA ASP A 153 60.48 -22.23 -14.81
C ASP A 153 60.14 -20.85 -15.37
N GLU A 154 60.76 -19.78 -14.88
CA GLU A 154 60.59 -18.43 -15.32
C GLU A 154 61.03 -18.22 -16.82
N VAL A 155 62.09 -18.93 -17.22
CA VAL A 155 62.54 -18.90 -18.59
C VAL A 155 61.58 -19.65 -19.51
N LEU A 156 61.08 -20.78 -19.05
CA LEU A 156 60.08 -21.58 -19.75
C LEU A 156 58.77 -20.79 -19.88
N LEU A 157 58.32 -20.11 -18.81
CA LEU A 157 57.16 -19.23 -18.84
C LEU A 157 57.31 -18.11 -19.86
N THR A 158 58.51 -17.49 -19.92
CA THR A 158 58.82 -16.46 -20.91
C THR A 158 58.75 -17.01 -22.34
N ILE A 159 59.30 -18.23 -22.57
CA ILE A 159 59.21 -18.88 -23.87
C ILE A 159 57.77 -19.21 -24.23
N PHE A 160 56.96 -19.70 -23.26
CA PHE A 160 55.56 -20.08 -23.49
C PHE A 160 54.68 -18.88 -23.76
N ASN A 161 55.05 -17.71 -23.30
CA ASN A 161 54.32 -16.46 -23.60
C ASN A 161 54.36 -16.07 -25.07
N TYR A 162 55.29 -16.63 -25.88
CA TYR A 162 55.32 -16.46 -27.31
C TYR A 162 54.55 -17.52 -28.09
N LEU A 163 54.02 -18.53 -27.40
CA LEU A 163 53.28 -19.62 -28.05
C LEU A 163 51.80 -19.24 -28.22
N MET A 164 51.23 -19.73 -29.28
CA MET A 164 49.80 -19.64 -29.52
C MET A 164 49.04 -20.66 -28.68
N GLU A 165 47.73 -20.45 -28.52
CA GLU A 165 46.83 -21.31 -27.72
C GLU A 165 46.95 -22.80 -28.06
N GLN A 166 47.03 -23.15 -29.34
CA GLN A 166 47.17 -24.54 -29.80
C GLN A 166 48.49 -25.15 -29.38
N ASP A 167 49.57 -24.38 -29.46
CA ASP A 167 50.91 -24.84 -29.08
C ASP A 167 51.07 -24.93 -27.57
N LEU A 168 50.46 -24.01 -26.83
CA LEU A 168 50.37 -24.13 -25.36
C LEU A 168 49.63 -25.40 -24.95
N CYS A 169 48.51 -25.74 -25.60
CA CYS A 169 47.79 -26.99 -25.36
C CYS A 169 48.62 -28.22 -25.72
N ARG A 170 49.40 -28.19 -26.79
CA ARG A 170 50.34 -29.29 -27.18
C ARG A 170 51.47 -29.43 -26.19
N VAL A 171 52.11 -28.35 -25.80
CA VAL A 171 53.19 -28.32 -24.83
C VAL A 171 52.71 -28.81 -23.46
N SER A 172 51.49 -28.51 -23.07
CA SER A 172 50.88 -28.99 -21.81
C SER A 172 50.80 -30.53 -21.74
N GLN A 173 50.83 -31.22 -22.86
CA GLN A 173 50.76 -32.68 -22.97
C GLN A 173 52.13 -33.39 -22.94
N VAL A 174 53.22 -32.64 -22.98
CA VAL A 174 54.59 -33.21 -23.06
C VAL A 174 55.02 -33.81 -21.73
N CYS A 175 54.86 -33.09 -20.60
CA CYS A 175 55.20 -33.57 -19.28
C CYS A 175 54.46 -32.77 -18.19
N LYS A 176 54.43 -33.31 -16.96
CA LYS A 176 53.75 -32.64 -15.82
C LYS A 176 54.28 -31.24 -15.52
N ARG A 177 55.56 -31.00 -15.69
CA ARG A 177 56.21 -29.70 -15.49
C ARG A 177 55.71 -28.70 -16.53
N PHE A 178 55.71 -29.06 -17.80
CA PHE A 178 55.20 -28.22 -18.88
C PHE A 178 53.69 -28.02 -18.79
N GLN A 179 52.97 -29.00 -18.29
CA GLN A 179 51.55 -28.87 -18.01
C GLN A 179 51.29 -27.80 -16.94
N ALA A 180 52.08 -27.78 -15.87
CA ALA A 180 51.93 -26.79 -14.81
C ALA A 180 52.25 -25.37 -15.33
N ILE A 181 53.34 -25.19 -16.09
CA ILE A 181 53.75 -23.91 -16.62
C ILE A 181 52.77 -23.41 -17.71
N ALA A 182 52.35 -24.31 -18.61
CA ALA A 182 51.41 -23.99 -19.68
C ALA A 182 49.99 -23.71 -19.20
N ASN A 183 49.69 -24.03 -17.91
CA ASN A 183 48.44 -23.69 -17.25
C ASN A 183 48.54 -22.50 -16.29
N ASP A 184 49.68 -21.77 -16.36
CA ASP A 184 49.87 -20.59 -15.54
C ASP A 184 48.78 -19.53 -15.81
N THR A 185 48.28 -18.89 -14.75
CA THR A 185 47.14 -17.95 -14.81
C THR A 185 47.51 -16.68 -15.53
N GLU A 186 48.67 -16.09 -15.25
CA GLU A 186 49.10 -14.84 -15.91
C GLU A 186 49.45 -15.06 -17.38
N LEU A 187 49.93 -16.23 -17.76
CA LEU A 187 50.16 -16.63 -19.15
C LEU A 187 48.85 -16.60 -19.94
N TRP A 188 47.81 -17.24 -19.41
CA TRP A 188 46.50 -17.28 -20.08
C TRP A 188 45.81 -15.94 -20.06
N LYS A 189 45.97 -15.14 -18.99
CA LYS A 189 45.48 -13.77 -18.92
C LYS A 189 46.10 -12.88 -20.01
N SER A 190 47.43 -12.90 -20.13
CA SER A 190 48.15 -12.17 -21.17
C SER A 190 47.70 -12.58 -22.59
N LEU A 191 47.54 -13.89 -22.82
CA LEU A 191 47.09 -14.42 -24.10
C LEU A 191 45.62 -14.00 -24.39
N TYR A 192 44.75 -14.10 -23.39
CA TYR A 192 43.36 -13.74 -23.47
C TYR A 192 43.20 -12.25 -23.82
N GLN A 193 43.88 -11.38 -23.06
CA GLN A 193 43.85 -9.93 -23.30
C GLN A 193 44.42 -9.54 -24.66
N GLN A 194 45.45 -10.23 -25.12
CA GLN A 194 45.99 -9.98 -26.49
C GLN A 194 45.04 -10.37 -27.60
N VAL A 195 44.20 -11.38 -27.40
CA VAL A 195 43.31 -11.93 -28.41
C VAL A 195 41.94 -11.25 -28.41
N TYR A 196 41.36 -11.16 -27.23
CA TYR A 196 39.97 -10.70 -27.11
C TYR A 196 39.84 -9.28 -26.60
N GLU A 197 40.94 -8.71 -26.02
CA GLU A 197 40.97 -7.30 -25.57
C GLU A 197 39.99 -7.04 -24.42
N TYR A 198 39.63 -8.04 -23.61
CA TYR A 198 38.74 -7.93 -22.44
C TYR A 198 39.51 -7.90 -21.13
N ASP A 199 38.99 -7.11 -20.16
CA ASP A 199 39.60 -6.95 -18.84
C ASP A 199 39.13 -7.98 -17.84
N LEU A 200 38.02 -8.66 -18.11
CA LEU A 200 37.46 -9.72 -17.28
C LEU A 200 37.16 -10.98 -18.10
N PRO A 201 37.27 -12.16 -17.49
CA PRO A 201 36.90 -13.39 -18.14
C PRO A 201 35.39 -13.49 -18.33
N LEU A 202 34.95 -13.94 -19.51
CA LEU A 202 33.55 -14.18 -19.83
C LEU A 202 33.24 -15.67 -19.73
N PHE A 203 32.28 -16.02 -18.90
CA PHE A 203 31.90 -17.40 -18.66
C PHE A 203 30.45 -17.69 -18.98
N ASN A 204 30.21 -18.96 -19.26
CA ASN A 204 28.90 -19.58 -19.18
C ASN A 204 28.83 -20.47 -17.91
N PRO A 205 28.53 -19.90 -16.71
CA PRO A 205 28.47 -20.67 -15.48
C PRO A 205 27.26 -21.62 -15.42
N ALA A 206 26.23 -21.36 -16.22
CA ALA A 206 25.03 -22.18 -16.32
C ALA A 206 24.49 -22.15 -17.76
N PRO A 207 23.71 -23.12 -18.18
CA PRO A 207 23.04 -23.08 -19.49
C PRO A 207 22.29 -21.77 -19.71
N CYS A 208 22.50 -21.15 -20.85
CA CYS A 208 21.88 -19.87 -21.24
C CYS A 208 22.24 -18.66 -20.35
N LYS A 209 23.33 -18.70 -19.62
CA LYS A 209 23.83 -17.59 -18.81
C LYS A 209 25.29 -17.28 -19.18
N PHE A 210 25.54 -16.12 -19.71
CA PHE A 210 26.88 -15.61 -19.99
C PHE A 210 27.11 -14.32 -19.24
N GLU A 211 28.20 -14.22 -18.50
CA GLU A 211 28.51 -13.03 -17.73
C GLU A 211 30.01 -12.83 -17.57
N PHE A 212 30.44 -11.60 -17.39
CA PHE A 212 31.79 -11.28 -16.96
C PHE A 212 31.88 -11.46 -15.44
N VAL A 213 32.80 -12.31 -15.03
CA VAL A 213 32.97 -12.66 -13.61
C VAL A 213 34.36 -12.28 -13.16
N SER A 214 34.49 -11.75 -11.96
CA SER A 214 35.80 -11.54 -11.34
C SER A 214 36.57 -12.85 -11.24
N PRO A 215 37.87 -12.90 -11.59
CA PRO A 215 38.67 -14.10 -11.47
C PRO A 215 38.64 -14.74 -10.07
N ASP A 216 38.53 -13.91 -9.03
CA ASP A 216 38.49 -14.33 -7.63
C ASP A 216 37.15 -14.97 -7.23
N GLU A 217 36.09 -14.74 -7.97
CA GLU A 217 34.74 -15.29 -7.75
C GLU A 217 34.50 -16.57 -8.58
N SER A 218 35.43 -16.92 -9.43
CA SER A 218 35.29 -18.06 -10.34
C SER A 218 35.62 -19.38 -9.67
N GLU A 219 34.82 -20.40 -9.91
CA GLU A 219 35.06 -21.77 -9.47
C GLU A 219 36.19 -22.49 -10.26
N TYR A 220 36.66 -21.92 -11.35
CA TYR A 220 37.70 -22.50 -12.19
C TYR A 220 39.10 -22.24 -11.64
N GLN A 221 39.99 -23.26 -11.69
CA GLN A 221 41.39 -23.12 -11.29
C GLN A 221 42.13 -22.06 -12.11
N ASN A 222 41.78 -21.91 -13.39
CA ASN A 222 42.31 -20.91 -14.27
C ASN A 222 41.14 -20.25 -15.07
N PRO A 223 40.57 -19.20 -14.51
CA PRO A 223 39.43 -18.51 -15.13
C PRO A 223 39.73 -18.01 -16.57
N TRP A 224 40.93 -17.48 -16.80
CA TRP A 224 41.32 -16.93 -18.09
C TRP A 224 41.42 -18.01 -19.15
N LYS A 225 41.98 -19.14 -18.82
CA LYS A 225 42.05 -20.31 -19.73
C LYS A 225 40.67 -20.83 -20.09
N GLU A 226 39.79 -20.94 -19.10
CA GLU A 226 38.44 -21.42 -19.33
C GLU A 226 37.65 -20.44 -20.20
N SER A 227 37.72 -19.16 -19.91
CA SER A 227 37.13 -18.14 -20.74
C SER A 227 37.66 -18.18 -22.18
N PHE A 228 38.99 -18.28 -22.33
CA PHE A 228 39.61 -18.44 -23.64
C PHE A 228 39.05 -19.66 -24.38
N ARG A 229 38.90 -20.78 -23.72
CA ARG A 229 38.38 -22.03 -24.29
C ARG A 229 36.90 -21.84 -24.74
N GLN A 230 36.10 -21.14 -23.99
CA GLN A 230 34.70 -20.88 -24.35
C GLN A 230 34.62 -19.95 -25.55
N LEU A 231 35.34 -18.85 -25.53
CA LEU A 231 35.37 -17.87 -26.63
C LEU A 231 35.93 -18.47 -27.93
N TYR A 232 36.93 -19.35 -27.81
CA TYR A 232 37.56 -20.02 -28.95
C TYR A 232 36.61 -20.91 -29.77
N ARG A 233 35.54 -21.39 -29.14
CA ARG A 233 34.52 -22.25 -29.77
C ARG A 233 33.42 -21.44 -30.48
N GLY A 234 33.37 -20.15 -30.26
CA GLY A 234 32.33 -19.30 -30.79
C GLY A 234 32.72 -18.64 -32.11
N VAL A 235 31.71 -18.09 -32.75
CA VAL A 235 31.85 -17.23 -33.92
C VAL A 235 31.93 -15.79 -33.46
N HIS A 236 32.78 -14.98 -34.08
CA HIS A 236 32.98 -13.59 -33.66
C HIS A 236 32.49 -12.62 -34.73
N VAL A 237 31.82 -11.56 -34.30
CA VAL A 237 31.31 -10.50 -35.18
C VAL A 237 31.92 -9.17 -34.73
N ARG A 238 32.54 -8.44 -35.68
CA ARG A 238 33.11 -7.12 -35.46
C ARG A 238 32.76 -6.20 -36.64
N PRO A 239 32.06 -5.09 -36.41
CA PRO A 239 31.64 -4.20 -37.50
C PRO A 239 32.84 -3.57 -38.17
N GLY A 240 32.80 -3.48 -39.54
CA GLY A 240 33.89 -2.91 -40.33
C GLY A 240 35.12 -3.81 -40.53
N PHE A 241 35.04 -5.03 -40.06
CA PHE A 241 36.13 -6.00 -40.23
C PHE A 241 36.06 -6.63 -41.60
N GLN A 242 37.17 -6.54 -42.38
CA GLN A 242 37.24 -7.07 -43.75
C GLN A 242 38.02 -8.38 -43.89
N ASP A 243 38.64 -8.85 -42.84
CA ASP A 243 39.56 -9.97 -42.92
C ASP A 243 39.03 -11.18 -42.07
N LEU A 244 38.81 -12.30 -42.73
CA LEU A 244 38.36 -13.57 -42.14
C LEU A 244 39.42 -14.20 -41.22
N LYS A 245 40.63 -13.65 -41.14
CA LYS A 245 41.74 -14.14 -40.32
C LYS A 245 42.24 -13.07 -39.37
N PHE A 246 41.69 -13.03 -38.19
CA PHE A 246 42.15 -12.11 -37.15
C PHE A 246 43.52 -12.49 -36.61
N LYS A 247 44.51 -11.61 -36.82
CA LYS A 247 45.88 -11.76 -36.31
C LYS A 247 46.52 -13.13 -36.72
N GLY A 248 46.17 -13.68 -37.88
CA GLY A 248 46.74 -14.95 -38.36
C GLY A 248 46.14 -16.22 -37.79
N ARG A 249 45.04 -16.11 -37.07
CA ARG A 249 44.33 -17.24 -36.45
C ARG A 249 43.12 -17.66 -37.28
N ASN A 250 42.80 -18.95 -37.30
CA ASN A 250 41.61 -19.47 -37.99
C ASN A 250 40.36 -19.40 -37.06
N LEU A 251 40.07 -18.20 -36.58
CA LEU A 251 38.81 -17.95 -35.84
C LEU A 251 37.78 -17.43 -36.85
N PRO A 252 36.52 -17.92 -36.82
CA PRO A 252 35.48 -17.40 -37.68
C PRO A 252 35.05 -16.00 -37.27
N TYR A 253 35.51 -14.98 -38.00
CA TYR A 253 35.14 -13.58 -37.79
C TYR A 253 34.29 -13.10 -38.97
N PHE A 254 33.21 -12.40 -38.63
CA PHE A 254 32.27 -11.82 -39.57
C PHE A 254 32.12 -10.31 -39.32
N ASN A 255 31.73 -9.58 -40.36
CA ASN A 255 31.43 -8.15 -40.27
C ASN A 255 29.95 -7.88 -40.00
N THR A 256 29.07 -8.88 -40.19
CA THR A 256 27.62 -8.81 -39.96
C THR A 256 27.18 -9.93 -39.04
N VAL A 257 26.14 -9.68 -38.28
CA VAL A 257 25.54 -10.69 -37.37
C VAL A 257 24.84 -11.76 -38.17
N GLN A 258 24.12 -11.37 -39.24
CA GLN A 258 23.46 -12.32 -40.15
C GLN A 258 24.43 -13.31 -40.78
N GLY A 259 25.57 -12.82 -41.24
CA GLY A 259 26.61 -13.71 -41.79
C GLY A 259 27.17 -14.72 -40.81
N ALA A 260 27.23 -14.34 -39.54
CA ALA A 260 27.61 -15.28 -38.46
C ALA A 260 26.51 -16.31 -38.17
N LEU A 261 25.24 -15.90 -38.18
CA LEU A 261 24.09 -16.80 -38.03
C LEU A 261 24.00 -17.80 -39.17
N ASP A 262 24.10 -17.34 -40.43
CA ASP A 262 24.09 -18.19 -41.62
C ASP A 262 25.21 -19.24 -41.56
N TYR A 263 26.41 -18.86 -41.10
CA TYR A 263 27.52 -19.78 -40.92
C TYR A 263 27.23 -20.86 -39.84
N VAL A 264 26.61 -20.46 -38.75
CA VAL A 264 26.24 -21.40 -37.68
C VAL A 264 25.20 -22.40 -38.17
N ASP A 265 24.23 -21.98 -38.97
CA ASP A 265 23.17 -22.83 -39.52
C ASP A 265 23.70 -23.79 -40.59
N GLU A 266 24.62 -23.34 -41.47
CA GLU A 266 25.35 -24.21 -42.42
C GLU A 266 26.16 -25.29 -41.72
N TYR A 267 26.87 -24.93 -40.64
CA TYR A 267 27.63 -25.87 -39.84
C TYR A 267 26.76 -26.91 -39.18
N ARG A 268 25.59 -26.53 -38.67
CA ARG A 268 24.55 -27.39 -38.11
C ARG A 268 24.01 -28.38 -39.14
N SER A 269 23.69 -27.91 -40.33
CA SER A 269 23.17 -28.72 -41.43
C SER A 269 24.17 -29.80 -41.91
N ASN A 270 25.46 -29.46 -41.92
CA ASN A 270 26.52 -30.37 -42.31
C ASN A 270 26.86 -31.41 -41.22
N SER A 271 26.65 -31.09 -39.94
CA SER A 271 26.91 -32.06 -38.88
C SER A 271 25.76 -33.07 -38.69
N GLY A 272 24.56 -32.78 -39.19
CA GLY A 272 23.40 -33.70 -39.15
C GLY A 272 23.34 -34.71 -40.29
N SER A 273 24.17 -34.60 -41.36
CA SER A 273 24.10 -35.46 -42.55
C SER A 273 25.10 -36.63 -42.58
N THR A 274 25.90 -36.88 -41.53
CA THR A 274 26.84 -37.96 -41.47
C THR A 274 26.31 -39.22 -40.76
N THR A 275 25.15 -39.73 -41.21
CA THR A 275 24.77 -41.13 -41.00
C THR A 275 24.49 -41.81 -42.34
N ASN A 276 25.52 -42.01 -43.17
CA ASN A 276 25.67 -43.19 -44.03
C ASN A 276 26.94 -43.09 -44.92
N GLY A 277 27.87 -43.96 -44.62
CA GLY A 277 28.78 -44.52 -45.65
C GLY A 277 30.11 -43.83 -45.92
N GLY A 278 31.13 -44.29 -45.25
CA GLY A 278 32.40 -44.66 -45.99
C GLY A 278 33.48 -43.60 -46.06
N SER A 279 34.57 -43.89 -45.37
CA SER A 279 35.96 -43.52 -45.61
C SER A 279 36.49 -42.16 -45.27
N THR A 280 37.36 -42.16 -44.32
CA THR A 280 38.25 -41.10 -43.80
C THR A 280 38.96 -40.29 -44.86
N PRO A 281 39.35 -39.04 -44.54
CA PRO A 281 40.67 -38.87 -43.96
C PRO A 281 40.74 -37.88 -42.75
N ALA A 282 41.68 -38.24 -41.94
CA ALA A 282 42.07 -37.60 -40.70
C ALA A 282 42.40 -36.10 -40.80
N SER A 283 41.91 -35.31 -39.82
CA SER A 283 42.80 -34.43 -39.07
C SER A 283 41.99 -33.64 -38.01
N GLY A 284 42.38 -33.72 -36.79
CA GLY A 284 41.99 -32.79 -35.72
C GLY A 284 41.14 -33.35 -34.58
N GLN A 285 41.44 -34.51 -34.03
CA GLN A 285 40.96 -34.85 -32.73
C GLN A 285 41.70 -34.05 -31.65
N GLY A 286 40.98 -33.08 -31.08
CA GLY A 286 41.40 -32.42 -29.85
C GLY A 286 41.08 -33.30 -28.65
N CYS A 287 42.15 -33.68 -27.96
CA CYS A 287 42.12 -34.46 -26.74
C CYS A 287 41.47 -33.74 -25.58
N CYS A 288 40.46 -34.34 -24.94
CA CYS A 288 40.28 -34.33 -23.50
C CYS A 288 39.33 -35.46 -23.15
N ASN A 289 39.88 -36.65 -22.84
CA ASN A 289 39.18 -37.66 -22.06
C ASN A 289 39.28 -37.28 -20.59
N SER A 290 38.17 -36.99 -19.97
CA SER A 290 38.00 -37.20 -18.55
C SER A 290 36.70 -37.97 -18.36
N ASN A 291 36.84 -39.22 -17.89
CA ASN A 291 35.74 -40.06 -17.45
C ASN A 291 35.00 -39.38 -16.29
N SER A 292 33.79 -39.04 -16.52
CA SER A 292 32.76 -39.06 -15.49
C SER A 292 31.44 -39.47 -16.15
N GLN A 293 31.03 -40.70 -15.85
CA GLN A 293 29.71 -41.21 -16.14
C GLN A 293 28.72 -40.42 -15.30
N THR A 294 27.92 -39.58 -15.92
CA THR A 294 26.61 -39.18 -15.40
C THR A 294 25.63 -39.17 -16.59
N SER A 295 24.54 -39.85 -16.34
CA SER A 295 23.26 -40.00 -17.03
C SER A 295 22.99 -39.05 -18.20
N GLY A 296 22.57 -39.67 -19.34
CA GLY A 296 22.23 -39.00 -20.57
C GLY A 296 21.14 -37.93 -20.45
N GLU A 297 21.55 -36.74 -20.69
CA GLU A 297 20.73 -35.68 -21.25
C GLU A 297 21.43 -35.25 -22.53
N ASP A 298 20.70 -35.23 -23.64
CA ASP A 298 21.16 -34.72 -24.93
C ASP A 298 21.62 -33.25 -24.78
N THR A 299 22.88 -33.03 -24.47
CA THR A 299 23.53 -31.72 -24.55
C THR A 299 23.76 -31.36 -26.02
N SER A 300 22.71 -30.89 -26.67
CA SER A 300 22.90 -30.14 -27.92
C SER A 300 23.73 -28.90 -27.57
N THR A 301 24.97 -28.86 -28.08
CA THR A 301 25.90 -27.75 -27.83
C THR A 301 25.29 -26.47 -28.44
N GLN A 302 24.96 -25.49 -27.61
CA GLN A 302 24.53 -24.19 -28.05
C GLN A 302 25.67 -23.52 -28.85
N HIS A 303 25.34 -22.94 -30.00
CA HIS A 303 26.29 -22.21 -30.82
C HIS A 303 26.48 -20.79 -30.30
N LEU A 304 27.72 -20.39 -30.07
CA LEU A 304 28.05 -19.09 -29.49
C LEU A 304 28.41 -18.09 -30.60
N VAL A 305 27.78 -16.92 -30.57
CA VAL A 305 28.08 -15.78 -31.44
C VAL A 305 28.43 -14.59 -30.58
N PHE A 306 29.69 -14.18 -30.58
CA PHE A 306 30.20 -13.06 -29.79
C PHE A 306 30.23 -11.78 -30.63
N LEU A 307 29.47 -10.77 -30.19
CA LEU A 307 29.42 -9.46 -30.80
C LEU A 307 30.39 -8.52 -30.09
N HIS A 308 31.44 -8.10 -30.80
CA HIS A 308 32.39 -7.14 -30.26
C HIS A 308 31.85 -5.71 -30.27
N ALA A 309 32.51 -4.81 -29.52
CA ALA A 309 32.13 -3.41 -29.45
C ALA A 309 31.90 -2.77 -30.81
N GLY A 310 30.80 -2.05 -30.94
CA GLY A 310 30.41 -1.35 -32.14
C GLY A 310 28.92 -1.27 -32.36
N THR A 311 28.50 -0.54 -33.36
CA THR A 311 27.09 -0.40 -33.73
C THR A 311 26.82 -1.22 -35.02
N TYR A 312 25.94 -2.19 -34.92
CA TYR A 312 25.46 -3.04 -36.02
C TYR A 312 24.14 -2.45 -36.50
N ARG A 313 24.13 -1.92 -37.72
CA ARG A 313 22.99 -1.18 -38.26
C ARG A 313 22.33 -1.89 -39.41
N GLY A 314 20.98 -1.81 -39.46
CA GLY A 314 20.17 -2.22 -40.58
C GLY A 314 19.96 -3.72 -40.72
N GLU A 315 20.51 -4.55 -39.82
CA GLU A 315 20.34 -6.00 -39.86
C GLU A 315 19.00 -6.41 -39.23
N PHE A 316 18.25 -7.26 -39.93
CA PHE A 316 17.06 -7.92 -39.41
C PHE A 316 17.43 -9.31 -38.92
N LEU A 317 17.49 -9.47 -37.62
CA LEU A 317 17.90 -10.71 -36.99
C LEU A 317 16.69 -11.57 -36.68
N VAL A 318 16.49 -12.61 -37.46
CA VAL A 318 15.49 -13.66 -37.19
C VAL A 318 16.23 -14.88 -36.63
N ILE A 319 15.89 -15.25 -35.44
CA ILE A 319 16.52 -16.36 -34.70
C ILE A 319 15.50 -17.49 -34.60
N ASP A 320 15.77 -18.59 -35.31
CA ASP A 320 14.93 -19.80 -35.37
C ASP A 320 15.62 -21.02 -34.76
N SER A 321 16.74 -20.82 -34.10
CA SER A 321 17.59 -21.87 -33.58
C SER A 321 18.15 -21.54 -32.21
N ASP A 322 18.72 -22.57 -31.53
CA ASP A 322 19.34 -22.43 -30.21
C ASP A 322 20.74 -21.80 -30.33
N VAL A 323 20.81 -20.53 -30.68
CA VAL A 323 22.03 -19.74 -30.77
C VAL A 323 22.15 -18.78 -29.58
N ALA A 324 23.37 -18.51 -29.14
CA ALA A 324 23.66 -17.51 -28.13
C ALA A 324 24.35 -16.28 -28.74
N LEU A 325 23.64 -15.16 -28.77
CA LEU A 325 24.18 -13.86 -29.10
C LEU A 325 24.69 -13.18 -27.82
N ILE A 326 26.03 -12.96 -27.76
CA ILE A 326 26.66 -12.46 -26.54
C ILE A 326 27.44 -11.21 -26.86
N GLY A 327 27.12 -10.12 -26.23
CA GLY A 327 27.95 -8.93 -26.26
C GLY A 327 29.26 -9.19 -25.54
N ALA A 328 30.35 -8.79 -26.17
CA ALA A 328 31.69 -9.01 -25.70
C ALA A 328 32.55 -7.77 -25.96
N ALA A 329 32.66 -6.91 -24.95
CA ALA A 329 33.40 -5.67 -24.99
C ALA A 329 34.00 -5.34 -23.64
N PRO A 330 35.08 -4.56 -23.57
CA PRO A 330 35.59 -4.04 -22.32
C PRO A 330 34.62 -2.99 -21.71
N GLY A 331 34.66 -2.85 -20.38
CA GLY A 331 33.85 -1.88 -19.66
C GLY A 331 32.37 -2.24 -19.58
N ASN A 332 31.46 -1.27 -19.75
CA ASN A 332 30.03 -1.56 -19.81
C ASN A 332 29.68 -2.18 -21.18
N VAL A 333 29.61 -3.49 -21.19
CA VAL A 333 29.48 -4.30 -22.40
C VAL A 333 28.19 -3.98 -23.16
N ALA A 334 27.07 -3.91 -22.44
CA ALA A 334 25.78 -3.66 -23.07
C ALA A 334 25.72 -2.29 -23.79
N GLU A 335 26.31 -1.24 -23.20
CA GLU A 335 26.40 0.08 -23.83
C GLU A 335 27.32 0.13 -25.03
N SER A 336 28.28 -0.78 -25.10
CA SER A 336 29.30 -0.81 -26.13
C SER A 336 28.92 -1.64 -27.38
N VAL A 337 27.92 -2.52 -27.25
CA VAL A 337 27.49 -3.42 -28.33
C VAL A 337 26.04 -3.10 -28.71
N ILE A 338 25.84 -2.40 -29.81
CA ILE A 338 24.54 -1.83 -30.17
C ILE A 338 24.01 -2.47 -31.46
N LEU A 339 22.86 -3.11 -31.39
CA LEU A 339 22.07 -3.54 -32.54
C LEU A 339 20.98 -2.49 -32.81
N GLU A 340 21.05 -1.79 -33.91
CA GLU A 340 20.16 -0.69 -34.27
C GLU A 340 19.46 -0.94 -35.59
N ARG A 341 18.12 -0.78 -35.63
CA ARG A 341 17.32 -0.93 -36.83
C ARG A 341 16.30 0.17 -36.99
N GLU A 342 15.87 0.41 -38.19
CA GLU A 342 14.97 1.51 -38.59
C GLU A 342 13.66 1.06 -39.23
N SER A 343 13.57 -0.19 -39.75
CA SER A 343 12.44 -0.59 -40.60
C SER A 343 11.54 -1.70 -40.07
N GLU A 344 12.04 -2.65 -39.31
CA GLU A 344 11.28 -3.79 -38.76
C GLU A 344 11.81 -4.11 -37.36
N SER A 345 11.37 -5.21 -36.69
CA SER A 345 11.91 -5.62 -35.43
C SER A 345 13.42 -5.79 -35.47
N THR A 346 14.12 -5.32 -34.44
CA THR A 346 15.60 -5.42 -34.45
C THR A 346 16.02 -6.88 -34.26
N VAL A 347 15.42 -7.59 -33.29
CA VAL A 347 15.64 -9.03 -33.07
C VAL A 347 14.29 -9.70 -32.93
N MET A 348 14.09 -10.80 -33.65
CA MET A 348 12.89 -11.60 -33.62
C MET A 348 13.24 -13.07 -33.36
N PHE A 349 12.70 -13.63 -32.30
CA PHE A 349 12.76 -15.07 -32.02
C PHE A 349 11.49 -15.73 -32.59
N VAL A 350 11.70 -16.75 -33.40
CA VAL A 350 10.63 -17.50 -34.05
C VAL A 350 10.67 -18.98 -33.64
N GLU A 351 9.69 -19.75 -34.08
CA GLU A 351 9.58 -21.17 -33.76
C GLU A 351 10.90 -21.91 -34.04
N GLY A 352 11.45 -22.58 -33.00
CA GLY A 352 12.75 -23.24 -33.03
C GLY A 352 13.75 -22.67 -32.03
N ALA A 353 13.61 -21.40 -31.65
CA ALA A 353 14.45 -20.74 -30.64
C ALA A 353 14.04 -21.09 -29.20
N LYS A 354 14.23 -22.35 -28.79
CA LYS A 354 13.80 -22.84 -27.47
C LYS A 354 14.80 -22.54 -26.35
N ARG A 355 16.07 -22.53 -26.68
CA ARG A 355 17.19 -22.23 -25.77
C ARG A 355 18.10 -21.15 -26.33
N ALA A 356 17.56 -20.28 -27.17
CA ALA A 356 18.30 -19.14 -27.69
C ALA A 356 18.65 -18.19 -26.54
N TYR A 357 19.75 -17.46 -26.66
CA TYR A 357 20.21 -16.49 -25.67
C TYR A 357 20.60 -15.19 -26.34
N ALA A 358 20.24 -14.08 -25.76
CA ALA A 358 20.75 -12.76 -26.12
C ALA A 358 21.15 -12.05 -24.82
N GLY A 359 22.41 -11.65 -24.72
CA GLY A 359 22.89 -11.03 -23.49
C GLY A 359 23.99 -10.00 -23.71
N HIS A 360 24.02 -9.02 -22.80
CA HIS A 360 24.97 -7.91 -22.79
C HIS A 360 24.97 -7.08 -24.07
N LEU A 361 23.78 -6.75 -24.57
CA LEU A 361 23.56 -6.02 -25.82
C LEU A 361 22.66 -4.80 -25.60
N THR A 362 22.88 -3.73 -26.35
CA THR A 362 21.87 -2.71 -26.54
C THR A 362 21.06 -3.03 -27.81
N LEU A 363 19.76 -3.25 -27.63
CA LEU A 363 18.80 -3.38 -28.71
C LEU A 363 18.10 -2.04 -28.91
N LYS A 364 18.18 -1.48 -30.09
CA LYS A 364 17.65 -0.16 -30.40
C LYS A 364 16.81 -0.17 -31.66
N PHE A 365 15.61 0.37 -31.56
CA PHE A 365 14.71 0.55 -32.70
C PHE A 365 14.41 2.04 -32.89
N THR A 366 14.83 2.59 -34.00
CA THR A 366 14.67 4.00 -34.36
C THR A 366 14.02 4.10 -35.75
N PRO A 367 12.70 4.00 -35.87
CA PRO A 367 12.03 4.01 -37.17
C PRO A 367 12.21 5.33 -37.86
N ASP A 368 12.47 5.26 -39.20
CA ASP A 368 12.45 6.44 -40.06
C ASP A 368 11.03 7.04 -40.05
N VAL A 369 10.93 8.35 -39.90
CA VAL A 369 9.67 9.12 -39.87
C VAL A 369 8.86 8.93 -41.17
N THR A 370 9.51 8.54 -42.24
CA THR A 370 8.92 8.27 -43.58
C THR A 370 8.47 6.82 -43.75
N SER A 371 8.72 5.94 -42.80
CA SER A 371 8.45 4.52 -42.89
C SER A 371 6.97 4.20 -43.07
N THR A 372 6.66 3.47 -44.14
CA THR A 372 5.31 2.90 -44.43
C THR A 372 5.10 1.53 -43.80
N VAL A 373 5.99 1.10 -42.90
CA VAL A 373 5.93 -0.21 -42.24
C VAL A 373 4.63 -0.38 -41.47
N PRO A 374 3.96 -1.51 -41.57
CA PRO A 374 2.76 -1.78 -40.78
C PRO A 374 3.03 -1.68 -39.28
N HIS A 375 2.16 -0.97 -38.55
CA HIS A 375 2.31 -0.69 -37.12
C HIS A 375 2.48 -1.94 -36.25
N HIS A 376 2.11 -3.11 -36.71
CA HIS A 376 2.26 -4.38 -35.99
C HIS A 376 3.69 -4.93 -35.96
N LYS A 377 4.64 -4.27 -36.60
CA LYS A 377 6.06 -4.66 -36.66
C LYS A 377 7.02 -3.64 -36.01
N HIS A 378 6.49 -2.75 -35.20
CA HIS A 378 7.28 -1.73 -34.52
C HIS A 378 7.72 -2.22 -33.12
N TYR A 379 8.57 -3.25 -33.10
CA TYR A 379 9.15 -3.79 -31.87
C TYR A 379 10.68 -3.73 -31.94
N CYS A 380 11.31 -3.50 -30.81
CA CYS A 380 12.76 -3.64 -30.72
C CYS A 380 13.14 -5.12 -30.58
N LEU A 381 12.45 -5.82 -29.69
CA LEU A 381 12.57 -7.26 -29.46
C LEU A 381 11.20 -7.93 -29.63
N GLU A 382 11.14 -8.99 -30.41
CA GLU A 382 9.92 -9.77 -30.61
C GLU A 382 10.16 -11.24 -30.29
N VAL A 383 9.28 -11.84 -29.49
CA VAL A 383 9.28 -13.27 -29.18
C VAL A 383 7.95 -13.86 -29.65
N GLY A 384 8.02 -14.73 -30.63
CA GLY A 384 6.86 -15.38 -31.23
C GLY A 384 6.44 -16.67 -30.56
N GLU A 385 5.49 -17.37 -31.20
CA GLU A 385 4.94 -18.64 -30.72
C GLU A 385 6.01 -19.72 -30.54
N ASN A 386 5.84 -20.56 -29.54
CA ASN A 386 6.70 -21.71 -29.24
C ASN A 386 8.17 -21.39 -29.00
N CYS A 387 8.51 -20.16 -28.63
CA CYS A 387 9.88 -19.72 -28.34
C CYS A 387 10.10 -19.55 -26.84
N SER A 388 11.30 -19.87 -26.38
CA SER A 388 11.68 -19.70 -24.97
C SER A 388 13.11 -19.16 -24.84
N PRO A 389 13.42 -18.02 -25.46
CA PRO A 389 14.77 -17.44 -25.39
C PRO A 389 15.04 -16.88 -23.98
N THR A 390 16.33 -16.75 -23.67
CA THR A 390 16.80 -15.98 -22.51
C THR A 390 17.36 -14.65 -23.00
N VAL A 391 16.88 -13.55 -22.41
CA VAL A 391 17.38 -12.19 -22.65
C VAL A 391 17.92 -11.67 -21.32
N ASP A 392 19.21 -11.38 -21.28
CA ASP A 392 19.92 -11.13 -20.04
C ASP A 392 20.86 -9.91 -20.15
N HIS A 393 20.83 -9.00 -19.17
CA HIS A 393 21.67 -7.80 -19.16
C HIS A 393 21.61 -6.98 -20.45
N CYS A 394 20.43 -6.88 -21.07
CA CYS A 394 20.23 -6.09 -22.30
C CYS A 394 19.65 -4.72 -21.98
N ILE A 395 20.08 -3.72 -22.76
CA ILE A 395 19.51 -2.38 -22.78
C ILE A 395 18.58 -2.29 -23.97
N ILE A 396 17.28 -2.01 -23.76
CA ILE A 396 16.29 -2.00 -24.83
C ILE A 396 15.68 -0.61 -24.93
N ARG A 397 15.79 0.00 -26.10
CA ARG A 397 15.35 1.37 -26.37
C ARG A 397 14.55 1.45 -27.68
N SER A 398 13.39 2.09 -27.65
CA SER A 398 12.56 2.29 -28.84
C SER A 398 12.11 3.74 -28.94
N SER A 399 12.43 4.39 -30.04
CA SER A 399 11.90 5.73 -30.34
C SER A 399 10.61 5.69 -31.16
N SER A 400 10.09 4.50 -31.47
CA SER A 400 8.79 4.36 -32.12
C SER A 400 7.65 4.77 -31.18
N VAL A 401 6.73 5.60 -31.68
CA VAL A 401 5.50 5.95 -30.97
C VAL A 401 4.42 4.87 -31.08
N VAL A 402 4.68 3.81 -31.82
CA VAL A 402 3.73 2.72 -32.10
C VAL A 402 4.34 1.38 -31.71
N GLY A 403 3.53 0.46 -31.19
CA GLY A 403 3.97 -0.86 -30.79
C GLY A 403 4.49 -0.89 -29.34
N ALA A 404 5.58 -1.59 -29.14
CA ALA A 404 6.23 -1.73 -27.84
C ALA A 404 7.73 -1.92 -28.04
N ALA A 405 8.52 -1.67 -27.01
CA ALA A 405 9.95 -1.99 -27.06
C ALA A 405 10.17 -3.50 -27.11
N VAL A 406 9.51 -4.25 -26.25
CA VAL A 406 9.51 -5.72 -26.22
C VAL A 406 8.11 -6.24 -26.44
N CYS A 407 7.92 -7.16 -27.38
CA CYS A 407 6.67 -7.85 -27.63
C CYS A 407 6.84 -9.36 -27.46
N VAL A 408 5.99 -9.96 -26.65
CA VAL A 408 5.94 -11.42 -26.46
C VAL A 408 4.52 -11.87 -26.79
N SER A 409 4.34 -12.66 -27.82
CA SER A 409 3.01 -13.02 -28.29
C SER A 409 2.92 -14.47 -28.77
N GLY A 410 1.76 -15.06 -28.53
CA GLY A 410 1.42 -16.38 -29.07
C GLY A 410 1.58 -17.52 -28.07
N VAL A 411 0.93 -18.61 -28.41
CA VAL A 411 0.89 -19.80 -27.56
C VAL A 411 2.29 -20.43 -27.48
N GLY A 412 2.73 -20.77 -26.25
CA GLY A 412 4.04 -21.39 -26.04
C GLY A 412 5.21 -20.40 -26.05
N ALA A 413 4.97 -19.11 -26.25
CA ALA A 413 5.99 -18.08 -26.01
C ALA A 413 6.25 -17.99 -24.50
N ASN A 414 7.48 -18.31 -24.09
CA ASN A 414 7.85 -18.37 -22.68
C ASN A 414 9.31 -17.93 -22.43
N PRO A 415 9.66 -16.67 -22.76
CA PRO A 415 11.01 -16.18 -22.56
C PRO A 415 11.37 -16.01 -21.09
N LEU A 416 12.69 -16.03 -20.80
CA LEU A 416 13.26 -15.53 -19.57
C LEU A 416 13.94 -14.19 -19.84
N VAL A 417 13.38 -13.10 -19.33
CA VAL A 417 13.95 -11.74 -19.46
C VAL A 417 14.40 -11.27 -18.08
N LYS A 418 15.69 -11.06 -17.93
CA LYS A 418 16.24 -10.71 -16.61
C LYS A 418 17.37 -9.68 -16.68
N ASN A 419 17.52 -8.91 -15.60
CA ASN A 419 18.56 -7.88 -15.49
C ASN A 419 18.61 -6.90 -16.67
N CYS A 420 17.48 -6.69 -17.35
CA CYS A 420 17.39 -5.83 -18.52
C CYS A 420 16.90 -4.43 -18.15
N ASP A 421 17.36 -3.43 -18.89
CA ASP A 421 16.91 -2.05 -18.82
C ASP A 421 16.02 -1.73 -20.02
N ILE A 422 14.68 -1.66 -19.79
CA ILE A 422 13.67 -1.35 -20.80
C ILE A 422 13.12 0.04 -20.49
N SER A 423 13.84 1.07 -20.89
CA SER A 423 13.48 2.43 -20.50
C SER A 423 13.61 3.44 -21.62
N ASP A 424 13.12 4.65 -21.37
CA ASP A 424 13.16 5.79 -22.29
C ASP A 424 12.55 5.49 -23.67
N CYS A 425 11.52 4.61 -23.70
CA CYS A 425 10.82 4.26 -24.93
C CYS A 425 9.64 5.20 -25.18
N GLU A 426 9.42 5.61 -26.44
CA GLU A 426 8.28 6.46 -26.83
C GLU A 426 6.96 5.67 -27.00
N ASN A 427 6.93 4.45 -26.50
CA ASN A 427 5.76 3.54 -26.50
C ASN A 427 5.72 2.72 -25.21
N VAL A 428 5.10 1.53 -25.26
CA VAL A 428 5.06 0.57 -24.16
C VAL A 428 6.43 -0.10 -23.99
N GLY A 429 6.88 -0.25 -22.76
CA GLY A 429 8.13 -0.95 -22.48
C GLY A 429 8.04 -2.44 -22.84
N LEU A 430 7.19 -3.18 -22.15
CA LEU A 430 6.98 -4.62 -22.33
C LEU A 430 5.52 -4.94 -22.63
N TYR A 431 5.28 -5.69 -23.69
CA TYR A 431 3.94 -6.10 -24.12
C TYR A 431 3.84 -7.62 -24.21
N VAL A 432 3.00 -8.23 -23.40
CA VAL A 432 2.75 -9.68 -23.36
C VAL A 432 1.30 -9.94 -23.76
N THR A 433 1.05 -10.73 -24.80
CA THR A 433 -0.29 -10.91 -25.37
C THR A 433 -0.51 -12.32 -25.93
N ASP A 434 -1.76 -12.62 -26.26
CA ASP A 434 -2.15 -13.81 -27.03
C ASP A 434 -1.66 -15.13 -26.42
N TYR A 435 -2.03 -15.38 -25.15
CA TYR A 435 -1.67 -16.57 -24.37
C TYR A 435 -0.16 -16.74 -24.07
N ALA A 436 0.64 -15.74 -24.37
CA ALA A 436 2.06 -15.75 -24.07
C ALA A 436 2.29 -15.82 -22.54
N GLN A 437 3.41 -16.38 -22.19
CA GLN A 437 3.90 -16.51 -20.83
C GLN A 437 5.23 -15.77 -20.69
N GLY A 438 6.13 -16.29 -19.94
CA GLY A 438 7.46 -15.76 -19.71
C GLY A 438 7.73 -15.46 -18.26
N THR A 439 8.99 -15.44 -17.93
CA THR A 439 9.49 -15.03 -16.62
C THR A 439 10.32 -13.76 -16.80
N TYR A 440 9.99 -12.72 -16.05
CA TYR A 440 10.60 -11.41 -16.11
C TYR A 440 11.10 -11.03 -14.73
N GLU A 441 12.42 -10.99 -14.53
CA GLU A 441 13.02 -10.87 -13.21
C GLU A 441 14.11 -9.79 -13.19
N ASP A 442 14.14 -9.02 -12.09
CA ASP A 442 15.21 -8.06 -11.82
C ASP A 442 15.43 -7.03 -12.95
N ASN A 443 14.35 -6.66 -13.67
CA ASN A 443 14.43 -5.70 -14.76
C ASN A 443 14.13 -4.29 -14.29
N GLU A 444 14.78 -3.31 -14.89
CA GLU A 444 14.51 -1.88 -14.80
C GLU A 444 13.56 -1.49 -15.94
N ILE A 445 12.32 -1.05 -15.64
CA ILE A 445 11.33 -0.64 -16.66
C ILE A 445 10.87 0.78 -16.32
N SER A 446 11.45 1.76 -16.97
CA SER A 446 11.26 3.14 -16.50
C SER A 446 11.15 4.18 -17.64
N ARG A 447 10.56 5.33 -17.32
CA ARG A 447 10.49 6.51 -18.19
C ARG A 447 9.87 6.29 -19.59
N ASN A 448 9.08 5.23 -19.74
CA ASN A 448 8.40 4.95 -21.00
C ASN A 448 7.23 5.93 -21.20
N ALA A 449 6.93 6.27 -22.46
CA ALA A 449 5.91 7.26 -22.79
C ALA A 449 4.48 6.73 -22.65
N LEU A 450 4.30 5.42 -22.79
CA LEU A 450 3.08 4.69 -22.46
C LEU A 450 3.33 3.83 -21.22
N ALA A 451 2.50 2.83 -20.98
CA ALA A 451 2.66 1.96 -19.84
C ALA A 451 4.03 1.25 -19.81
N GLY A 452 4.53 1.02 -18.60
CA GLY A 452 5.73 0.21 -18.45
C GLY A 452 5.50 -1.20 -19.00
N ILE A 453 4.38 -1.81 -18.63
CA ILE A 453 4.02 -3.18 -19.00
C ILE A 453 2.55 -3.25 -19.43
N TRP A 454 2.27 -3.95 -20.54
CA TRP A 454 0.94 -4.37 -20.95
C TRP A 454 0.80 -5.88 -20.93
N VAL A 455 -0.30 -6.38 -20.36
CA VAL A 455 -0.67 -7.80 -20.37
C VAL A 455 -2.12 -7.93 -20.79
N LYS A 456 -2.40 -8.68 -21.86
CA LYS A 456 -3.78 -8.88 -22.33
C LYS A 456 -3.98 -10.23 -23.01
N ASN A 457 -5.21 -10.50 -23.46
CA ASN A 457 -5.56 -11.67 -24.27
C ASN A 457 -5.08 -12.98 -23.65
N TYR A 458 -5.44 -13.20 -22.37
CA TYR A 458 -5.08 -14.41 -21.62
C TYR A 458 -3.57 -14.67 -21.47
N ALA A 459 -2.75 -13.68 -21.73
CA ALA A 459 -1.33 -13.78 -21.40
C ALA A 459 -1.15 -13.93 -19.89
N ASN A 460 -0.18 -14.76 -19.50
CA ASN A 460 0.03 -15.12 -18.08
C ASN A 460 1.52 -15.09 -17.71
N PRO A 461 2.18 -13.92 -17.74
CA PRO A 461 3.58 -13.79 -17.35
C PRO A 461 3.80 -13.95 -15.86
N ILE A 462 5.03 -14.30 -15.50
CA ILE A 462 5.55 -14.26 -14.13
C ILE A 462 6.54 -13.11 -14.03
N MET A 463 6.28 -12.13 -13.18
CA MET A 463 7.09 -10.92 -13.03
C MET A 463 7.55 -10.75 -11.59
N ARG A 464 8.87 -10.77 -11.38
CA ARG A 464 9.47 -10.75 -10.05
C ARG A 464 10.56 -9.71 -9.91
N ARG A 465 10.56 -8.99 -8.81
CA ARG A 465 11.62 -8.05 -8.43
C ARG A 465 11.98 -7.04 -9.52
N ASN A 466 11.01 -6.66 -10.35
CA ASN A 466 11.21 -5.63 -11.34
C ASN A 466 10.98 -4.26 -10.72
N HIS A 467 11.72 -3.24 -11.18
CA HIS A 467 11.53 -1.85 -10.85
C HIS A 467 10.77 -1.15 -11.99
N ILE A 468 9.54 -0.70 -11.71
CA ILE A 468 8.66 -0.11 -12.75
C ILE A 468 8.30 1.30 -12.35
N HIS A 469 8.97 2.30 -12.94
CA HIS A 469 8.84 3.65 -12.40
C HIS A 469 9.03 4.79 -13.42
N HIS A 470 8.61 5.99 -12.98
CA HIS A 470 8.74 7.25 -13.72
C HIS A 470 8.14 7.21 -15.13
N GLY A 471 7.23 6.26 -15.40
CA GLY A 471 6.50 6.19 -16.65
C GLY A 471 5.55 7.39 -16.83
N ARG A 472 5.34 7.80 -18.07
CA ARG A 472 4.41 8.89 -18.41
C ARG A 472 2.96 8.42 -18.47
N ASP A 473 2.69 7.16 -18.18
CA ASP A 473 1.38 6.54 -18.15
C ASP A 473 1.32 5.57 -16.95
N VAL A 474 0.62 4.46 -17.07
CA VAL A 474 0.47 3.42 -16.05
C VAL A 474 1.76 2.61 -15.88
N GLY A 475 2.07 2.19 -14.66
CA GLY A 475 3.20 1.27 -14.44
C GLY A 475 2.95 -0.09 -15.09
N ILE A 476 1.93 -0.80 -14.63
CA ILE A 476 1.49 -2.09 -15.17
C ILE A 476 0.01 -2.03 -15.53
N PHE A 477 -0.33 -2.39 -16.74
CA PHE A 477 -1.69 -2.41 -17.25
C PHE A 477 -2.09 -3.81 -17.71
N THR A 478 -3.08 -4.41 -17.03
CA THR A 478 -3.68 -5.70 -17.41
C THR A 478 -5.11 -5.49 -17.88
N PHE A 479 -5.44 -5.98 -19.08
CA PHE A 479 -6.73 -5.75 -19.70
C PHE A 479 -7.12 -6.87 -20.66
N ASP A 480 -8.36 -6.86 -21.17
CA ASP A 480 -8.85 -7.86 -22.11
C ASP A 480 -8.55 -9.30 -21.68
N ASN A 481 -8.98 -9.67 -20.45
CA ASN A 481 -8.74 -10.97 -19.83
C ASN A 481 -7.25 -11.32 -19.61
N GLY A 482 -6.36 -10.34 -19.57
CA GLY A 482 -4.98 -10.54 -19.17
C GLY A 482 -4.88 -11.13 -17.76
N LEU A 483 -3.91 -12.00 -17.56
CA LEU A 483 -3.59 -12.64 -16.27
C LEU A 483 -2.22 -12.16 -15.79
N GLY A 484 -1.49 -13.00 -15.11
CA GLY A 484 -0.12 -12.75 -14.67
C GLY A 484 0.05 -12.92 -13.16
N TYR A 485 1.26 -13.28 -12.78
CA TYR A 485 1.70 -13.36 -11.40
C TYR A 485 2.81 -12.35 -11.17
N PHE A 486 2.54 -11.37 -10.32
CA PHE A 486 3.43 -10.24 -10.03
C PHE A 486 3.89 -10.33 -8.58
N GLU A 487 5.16 -10.56 -8.35
CA GLU A 487 5.70 -10.79 -7.02
C GLU A 487 6.90 -9.89 -6.72
N ALA A 488 6.86 -9.23 -5.57
CA ALA A 488 7.96 -8.41 -5.06
C ALA A 488 8.47 -7.34 -6.05
N ASN A 489 7.59 -6.81 -6.89
CA ASN A 489 7.93 -5.71 -7.78
C ASN A 489 7.82 -4.37 -7.04
N ASP A 490 8.69 -3.43 -7.38
CA ASP A 490 8.67 -2.06 -6.91
C ASP A 490 8.09 -1.15 -8.01
N ILE A 491 6.92 -0.56 -7.73
CA ILE A 491 6.14 0.20 -8.72
C ILE A 491 5.90 1.61 -8.19
N HIS A 492 6.59 2.60 -8.76
CA HIS A 492 6.54 3.92 -8.17
C HIS A 492 6.68 5.09 -9.17
N ASN A 493 6.26 6.27 -8.74
CA ASN A 493 6.40 7.53 -9.49
C ASN A 493 5.82 7.52 -10.92
N ASN A 494 4.92 6.59 -11.22
CA ASN A 494 4.24 6.59 -12.51
C ASN A 494 3.16 7.68 -12.54
N ARG A 495 2.88 8.21 -13.72
CA ARG A 495 2.01 9.37 -13.88
C ARG A 495 0.53 9.05 -13.68
N ILE A 496 0.09 7.87 -14.09
CA ILE A 496 -1.28 7.40 -13.90
C ILE A 496 -1.28 6.41 -12.73
N ALA A 497 -1.94 5.28 -12.81
CA ALA A 497 -1.92 4.29 -11.75
C ALA A 497 -0.59 3.51 -11.70
N GLY A 498 -0.19 3.05 -10.52
CA GLY A 498 0.90 2.08 -10.43
C GLY A 498 0.51 0.78 -11.13
N PHE A 499 -0.68 0.27 -10.82
CA PHE A 499 -1.25 -0.95 -11.41
C PHE A 499 -2.70 -0.70 -11.87
N GLU A 500 -3.02 -0.97 -13.12
CA GLU A 500 -4.37 -0.81 -13.69
C GLU A 500 -4.91 -2.15 -14.20
N VAL A 501 -6.18 -2.43 -13.89
CA VAL A 501 -6.87 -3.67 -14.28
C VAL A 501 -8.24 -3.35 -14.86
N LYS A 502 -8.55 -3.86 -16.06
CA LYS A 502 -9.88 -3.70 -16.65
C LYS A 502 -10.28 -4.85 -17.58
N ALA A 503 -11.51 -4.80 -18.08
CA ALA A 503 -12.03 -5.69 -19.13
C ALA A 503 -11.79 -7.18 -18.81
N GLY A 504 -12.21 -7.63 -17.62
CA GLY A 504 -12.15 -9.03 -17.22
C GLY A 504 -10.77 -9.55 -16.85
N ALA A 505 -9.74 -8.71 -16.87
CA ALA A 505 -8.40 -9.11 -16.46
C ALA A 505 -8.37 -9.53 -14.98
N ASN A 506 -7.54 -10.52 -14.65
CA ASN A 506 -7.47 -11.13 -13.33
C ASN A 506 -6.02 -11.44 -12.91
N PRO A 507 -5.17 -10.43 -12.74
CA PRO A 507 -3.81 -10.64 -12.26
C PRO A 507 -3.77 -11.04 -10.78
N THR A 508 -2.68 -11.70 -10.38
CA THR A 508 -2.33 -11.97 -8.99
C THR A 508 -1.09 -11.15 -8.62
N VAL A 509 -1.23 -10.23 -7.68
CA VAL A 509 -0.18 -9.27 -7.28
C VAL A 509 0.13 -9.48 -5.80
N VAL A 510 1.36 -9.90 -5.51
CA VAL A 510 1.77 -10.29 -4.16
C VAL A 510 3.10 -9.65 -3.77
N HIS A 511 3.20 -9.24 -2.50
CA HIS A 511 4.42 -8.68 -1.92
C HIS A 511 5.04 -7.51 -2.70
N CYS A 512 4.25 -6.83 -3.54
CA CYS A 512 4.69 -5.66 -4.28
C CYS A 512 4.61 -4.39 -3.43
N GLU A 513 5.47 -3.42 -3.73
CA GLU A 513 5.41 -2.07 -3.18
C GLU A 513 4.92 -1.11 -4.27
N ILE A 514 3.81 -0.39 -4.01
CA ILE A 514 3.16 0.50 -4.98
C ILE A 514 3.04 1.89 -4.36
N HIS A 515 3.89 2.81 -4.77
CA HIS A 515 4.03 4.05 -4.02
C HIS A 515 4.42 5.29 -4.85
N HIS A 516 4.26 6.47 -4.24
CA HIS A 516 4.65 7.76 -4.81
C HIS A 516 4.11 8.01 -6.23
N GLY A 517 3.00 7.35 -6.60
CA GLY A 517 2.33 7.59 -7.88
C GLY A 517 1.75 9.01 -7.94
N GLN A 518 1.74 9.60 -9.14
CA GLN A 518 1.16 10.93 -9.34
C GLN A 518 -0.38 10.91 -9.31
N THR A 519 -0.98 9.73 -9.38
CA THR A 519 -2.40 9.48 -9.15
C THR A 519 -2.58 8.36 -8.13
N GLY A 520 -3.41 7.35 -8.40
CA GLY A 520 -3.67 6.24 -7.48
C GLY A 520 -2.63 5.13 -7.53
N GLY A 521 -2.62 4.29 -6.50
CA GLY A 521 -1.77 3.11 -6.50
C GLY A 521 -2.31 2.02 -7.44
N ILE A 522 -3.51 1.52 -7.16
CA ILE A 522 -4.20 0.49 -7.94
C ILE A 522 -5.51 1.03 -8.48
N TYR A 523 -5.81 0.77 -9.73
CA TYR A 523 -7.06 1.15 -10.37
C TYR A 523 -7.71 -0.04 -11.06
N VAL A 524 -8.91 -0.45 -10.57
CA VAL A 524 -9.67 -1.58 -11.11
C VAL A 524 -11.01 -1.07 -11.63
N HIS A 525 -11.28 -1.23 -12.93
CA HIS A 525 -12.48 -0.69 -13.56
C HIS A 525 -12.97 -1.57 -14.74
N GLU A 526 -14.13 -1.24 -15.29
CA GLU A 526 -14.72 -1.92 -16.45
C GLU A 526 -14.75 -3.46 -16.30
N ASN A 527 -15.37 -3.94 -15.20
CA ASN A 527 -15.43 -5.37 -14.86
C ASN A 527 -14.06 -6.02 -14.59
N GLY A 528 -13.06 -5.26 -14.23
CA GLY A 528 -11.77 -5.76 -13.80
C GLY A 528 -11.89 -6.62 -12.55
N LEU A 529 -11.02 -7.61 -12.44
CA LEU A 529 -10.87 -8.48 -11.29
C LEU A 529 -9.50 -8.28 -10.66
N GLY A 530 -8.85 -9.32 -10.23
CA GLY A 530 -7.50 -9.27 -9.67
C GLY A 530 -7.45 -9.62 -8.19
N GLN A 531 -6.31 -10.15 -7.80
CA GLN A 531 -6.01 -10.49 -6.43
C GLN A 531 -4.76 -9.72 -5.97
N PHE A 532 -4.93 -8.84 -5.01
CA PHE A 532 -3.87 -8.01 -4.45
C PHE A 532 -3.64 -8.43 -3.01
N ILE A 533 -2.53 -9.09 -2.74
CA ILE A 533 -2.31 -9.81 -1.49
C ILE A 533 -0.94 -9.45 -0.92
N ASP A 534 -0.89 -9.11 0.37
CA ASP A 534 0.35 -8.81 1.09
C ASP A 534 1.21 -7.69 0.47
N ASN A 535 0.58 -6.71 -0.20
CA ASN A 535 1.28 -5.59 -0.82
C ASN A 535 1.37 -4.40 0.13
N LYS A 536 2.34 -3.51 -0.12
CA LYS A 536 2.44 -2.19 0.47
C LYS A 536 2.01 -1.13 -0.54
N ILE A 537 1.00 -0.35 -0.19
CA ILE A 537 0.43 0.67 -1.08
C ILE A 537 0.43 1.99 -0.31
N HIS A 538 1.29 2.93 -0.69
CA HIS A 538 1.44 4.12 0.13
C HIS A 538 1.89 5.37 -0.62
N SER A 539 1.72 6.51 0.00
CA SER A 539 2.25 7.81 -0.47
C SER A 539 1.84 8.16 -1.90
N ASN A 540 0.74 7.61 -2.39
CA ASN A 540 0.18 7.97 -3.69
C ASN A 540 -0.63 9.27 -3.58
N ASN A 541 -0.67 10.08 -4.65
CA ASN A 541 -1.33 11.39 -4.62
C ASN A 541 -2.86 11.31 -4.56
N PHE A 542 -3.43 10.22 -5.05
CA PHE A 542 -4.86 9.93 -4.91
C PHE A 542 -5.08 8.70 -4.02
N ALA A 543 -6.22 8.01 -4.15
CA ALA A 543 -6.51 6.86 -3.33
C ALA A 543 -5.52 5.71 -3.58
N GLY A 544 -5.19 4.98 -2.53
CA GLY A 544 -4.31 3.82 -2.64
C GLY A 544 -4.89 2.78 -3.61
N VAL A 545 -6.18 2.49 -3.48
CA VAL A 545 -6.90 1.54 -4.35
C VAL A 545 -8.21 2.18 -4.82
N TRP A 546 -8.48 2.13 -6.12
CA TRP A 546 -9.71 2.56 -6.77
C TRP A 546 -10.43 1.38 -7.38
N ILE A 547 -11.73 1.25 -7.12
CA ILE A 547 -12.59 0.18 -7.64
C ILE A 547 -13.87 0.79 -8.18
N THR A 548 -14.17 0.57 -9.45
CA THR A 548 -15.36 1.15 -10.10
C THR A 548 -15.92 0.25 -11.21
N SER A 549 -17.04 0.65 -11.79
CA SER A 549 -17.60 0.04 -13.00
C SER A 549 -17.76 -1.48 -12.91
N ASN A 550 -18.54 -1.95 -11.92
CA ASN A 550 -18.82 -3.37 -11.64
C ASN A 550 -17.59 -4.24 -11.36
N SER A 551 -16.45 -3.67 -11.12
CA SER A 551 -15.24 -4.42 -10.83
C SER A 551 -15.29 -5.10 -9.47
N ASN A 552 -14.67 -6.27 -9.36
CA ASN A 552 -14.77 -7.12 -8.17
C ASN A 552 -13.41 -7.73 -7.77
N PRO A 553 -12.40 -6.92 -7.46
CA PRO A 553 -11.11 -7.42 -7.01
C PRO A 553 -11.13 -7.96 -5.57
N THR A 554 -10.13 -8.74 -5.25
CA THR A 554 -9.80 -9.13 -3.87
C THR A 554 -8.60 -8.33 -3.38
N ILE A 555 -8.80 -7.54 -2.33
CA ILE A 555 -7.76 -6.73 -1.65
C ILE A 555 -7.55 -7.33 -0.26
N ARG A 556 -6.48 -8.09 -0.08
CA ARG A 556 -6.28 -8.91 1.13
C ARG A 556 -4.90 -8.72 1.74
N ARG A 557 -4.83 -8.56 3.06
CA ARG A 557 -3.61 -8.45 3.87
C ARG A 557 -2.62 -7.38 3.39
N ASN A 558 -3.11 -6.33 2.73
CA ASN A 558 -2.26 -5.23 2.29
C ASN A 558 -2.09 -4.20 3.40
N GLU A 559 -0.97 -3.48 3.36
CA GLU A 559 -0.78 -2.24 4.09
C GLU A 559 -1.06 -1.06 3.16
N ILE A 560 -2.06 -0.23 3.51
CA ILE A 560 -2.50 0.91 2.69
C ILE A 560 -2.39 2.18 3.53
N TYR A 561 -1.38 2.99 3.30
CA TYR A 561 -1.05 4.04 4.26
C TYR A 561 -0.46 5.31 3.64
N ASN A 562 -0.52 6.39 4.41
CA ASN A 562 0.09 7.69 4.10
C ASN A 562 -0.23 8.24 2.70
N GLY A 563 -1.39 7.86 2.13
CA GLY A 563 -1.88 8.44 0.89
C GLY A 563 -2.35 9.89 1.08
N HIS A 564 -2.18 10.71 0.06
CA HIS A 564 -2.62 12.11 0.08
C HIS A 564 -4.15 12.25 -0.07
N GLN A 565 -4.83 11.16 -0.32
CA GLN A 565 -6.29 11.04 -0.28
C GLN A 565 -6.72 9.83 0.56
N GLY A 566 -7.75 9.07 0.14
CA GLY A 566 -8.25 7.92 0.87
C GLY A 566 -7.41 6.66 0.68
N GLY A 567 -7.64 5.66 1.54
CA GLY A 567 -6.99 4.36 1.39
C GLY A 567 -7.60 3.56 0.24
N VAL A 568 -8.88 3.18 0.35
CA VAL A 568 -9.63 2.44 -0.66
C VAL A 568 -10.87 3.23 -1.06
N TYR A 569 -11.06 3.44 -2.35
CA TYR A 569 -12.13 4.21 -2.92
C TYR A 569 -12.98 3.37 -3.88
N ILE A 570 -14.25 3.14 -3.55
CA ILE A 570 -15.18 2.26 -4.26
C ILE A 570 -16.38 3.07 -4.73
N PHE A 571 -16.59 3.17 -6.04
CA PHE A 571 -17.63 4.02 -6.62
C PHE A 571 -18.17 3.44 -7.93
N GLY A 572 -19.26 4.01 -8.46
CA GLY A 572 -19.81 3.62 -9.75
C GLY A 572 -20.13 2.14 -9.85
N GLU A 573 -20.90 1.62 -8.89
CA GLU A 573 -21.30 0.18 -8.81
C GLU A 573 -20.09 -0.76 -8.56
N GLY A 574 -18.99 -0.23 -8.03
CA GLY A 574 -17.82 -1.02 -7.65
C GLY A 574 -18.19 -2.03 -6.56
N ARG A 575 -17.56 -3.18 -6.64
CA ARG A 575 -17.66 -4.27 -5.65
C ARG A 575 -16.28 -4.56 -5.09
N GLY A 576 -16.06 -5.74 -4.63
CA GLY A 576 -14.76 -6.18 -4.15
C GLY A 576 -14.82 -6.80 -2.78
N LEU A 577 -13.84 -7.63 -2.50
CA LEU A 577 -13.59 -8.20 -1.20
C LEU A 577 -12.38 -7.51 -0.59
N ILE A 578 -12.61 -6.67 0.39
CA ILE A 578 -11.57 -5.93 1.12
C ILE A 578 -11.42 -6.56 2.50
N GLU A 579 -10.39 -7.37 2.70
CA GLU A 579 -10.27 -8.13 3.94
C GLU A 579 -8.84 -8.22 4.49
N HIS A 580 -8.74 -8.22 5.83
CA HIS A 580 -7.47 -8.35 6.56
C HIS A 580 -6.42 -7.27 6.23
N ASN A 581 -6.84 -6.12 5.70
CA ASN A 581 -5.92 -5.04 5.39
C ASN A 581 -5.64 -4.16 6.62
N ASN A 582 -4.48 -3.55 6.64
CA ASN A 582 -4.09 -2.52 7.58
C ASN A 582 -4.08 -1.16 6.87
N ILE A 583 -5.07 -0.30 7.17
CA ILE A 583 -5.32 0.96 6.48
C ILE A 583 -5.14 2.12 7.45
N TYR A 584 -4.13 2.95 7.27
CA TYR A 584 -3.80 3.98 8.25
C TYR A 584 -3.10 5.21 7.68
N GLY A 585 -3.16 6.30 8.41
CA GLY A 585 -2.41 7.53 8.10
C GLY A 585 -2.83 8.26 6.82
N ASN A 586 -3.90 7.84 6.15
CA ASN A 586 -4.36 8.47 4.92
C ASN A 586 -5.01 9.84 5.20
N ALA A 587 -4.89 10.77 4.27
CA ALA A 587 -5.38 12.14 4.44
C ALA A 587 -6.90 12.25 4.42
N LEU A 588 -7.58 11.38 3.67
CA LEU A 588 -9.05 11.28 3.64
C LEU A 588 -9.52 9.97 4.29
N ALA A 589 -10.76 9.54 4.01
CA ALA A 589 -11.33 8.35 4.62
C ALA A 589 -10.50 7.09 4.31
N GLY A 590 -10.35 6.23 5.33
CA GLY A 590 -9.65 4.96 5.14
C GLY A 590 -10.28 4.13 4.03
N ILE A 591 -11.62 3.99 4.07
CA ILE A 591 -12.42 3.37 2.99
C ILE A 591 -13.57 4.30 2.65
N GLN A 592 -13.80 4.53 1.36
CA GLN A 592 -14.93 5.31 0.86
C GLN A 592 -15.78 4.44 -0.08
N ILE A 593 -17.11 4.40 0.15
CA ILE A 593 -18.07 3.62 -0.62
C ILE A 593 -19.16 4.55 -1.10
N ARG A 594 -19.34 4.69 -2.41
CA ARG A 594 -20.35 5.59 -2.97
C ARG A 594 -20.97 5.08 -4.28
N THR A 595 -21.96 5.78 -4.77
CA THR A 595 -22.60 5.61 -6.09
C THR A 595 -22.98 4.16 -6.34
N ASN A 596 -23.95 3.66 -5.53
CA ASN A 596 -24.52 2.30 -5.60
C ASN A 596 -23.52 1.15 -5.45
N SER A 597 -22.33 1.40 -4.92
CA SER A 597 -21.33 0.35 -4.71
C SER A 597 -21.69 -0.56 -3.55
N ASP A 598 -21.34 -1.84 -3.67
CA ASP A 598 -21.72 -2.91 -2.73
C ASP A 598 -20.56 -3.87 -2.44
N PRO A 599 -19.48 -3.40 -1.79
CA PRO A 599 -18.34 -4.24 -1.42
C PRO A 599 -18.59 -5.06 -0.15
N ILE A 600 -17.73 -6.07 0.05
CA ILE A 600 -17.56 -6.76 1.33
C ILE A 600 -16.29 -6.25 1.99
N VAL A 601 -16.42 -5.65 3.16
CA VAL A 601 -15.32 -5.06 3.93
C VAL A 601 -15.25 -5.79 5.27
N ARG A 602 -14.23 -6.62 5.49
CA ARG A 602 -14.17 -7.42 6.70
C ARG A 602 -12.75 -7.64 7.23
N HIS A 603 -12.65 -7.83 8.56
CA HIS A 603 -11.40 -8.11 9.25
C HIS A 603 -10.28 -7.09 9.00
N ASN A 604 -10.61 -5.85 8.61
CA ASN A 604 -9.62 -4.81 8.38
C ASN A 604 -9.35 -4.04 9.67
N LYS A 605 -8.14 -3.49 9.77
CA LYS A 605 -7.78 -2.44 10.74
C LYS A 605 -7.75 -1.10 10.01
N ILE A 606 -8.53 -0.14 10.49
CA ILE A 606 -8.67 1.17 9.84
C ILE A 606 -8.45 2.24 10.90
N HIS A 607 -7.28 2.87 10.90
CA HIS A 607 -6.88 3.68 12.05
C HIS A 607 -5.95 4.84 11.73
N HIS A 608 -5.82 5.75 12.69
CA HIS A 608 -4.90 6.90 12.66
C HIS A 608 -4.99 7.74 11.38
N GLY A 609 -6.14 7.69 10.68
CA GLY A 609 -6.41 8.55 9.52
C GLY A 609 -6.60 10.01 9.93
N GLN A 610 -6.26 10.92 9.01
CA GLN A 610 -6.47 12.35 9.22
C GLN A 610 -7.95 12.75 9.03
N HIS A 611 -8.77 11.85 8.56
CA HIS A 611 -10.22 11.98 8.33
C HIS A 611 -10.98 10.87 9.07
N GLY A 612 -12.14 10.44 8.57
CA GLY A 612 -12.89 9.31 9.11
C GLY A 612 -12.34 7.95 8.72
N GLY A 613 -12.80 6.92 9.42
CA GLY A 613 -12.41 5.54 9.10
C GLY A 613 -13.06 5.06 7.81
N ILE A 614 -14.39 4.95 7.81
CA ILE A 614 -15.20 4.51 6.66
C ILE A 614 -16.23 5.57 6.33
N TYR A 615 -16.38 5.90 5.06
CA TYR A 615 -17.36 6.87 4.57
C TYR A 615 -18.26 6.25 3.50
N VAL A 616 -19.57 6.13 3.78
CA VAL A 616 -20.58 5.57 2.89
C VAL A 616 -21.58 6.67 2.50
N HIS A 617 -21.65 7.00 1.22
CA HIS A 617 -22.51 8.08 0.71
C HIS A 617 -23.03 7.81 -0.70
N GLU A 618 -23.91 8.67 -1.20
CA GLU A 618 -24.48 8.56 -2.55
C GLU A 618 -25.07 7.17 -2.84
N LYS A 619 -25.96 6.71 -1.96
CA LYS A 619 -26.57 5.38 -2.05
C LYS A 619 -25.57 4.19 -2.01
N GLY A 620 -24.42 4.42 -1.41
CA GLY A 620 -23.47 3.35 -1.13
C GLY A 620 -24.11 2.27 -0.25
N GLN A 621 -23.75 1.05 -0.48
CA GLN A 621 -24.19 -0.13 0.25
C GLN A 621 -22.98 -0.85 0.83
N GLY A 622 -23.04 -2.13 0.99
CA GLY A 622 -21.94 -2.97 1.41
C GLY A 622 -22.13 -3.64 2.75
N LEU A 623 -21.46 -4.76 2.88
CA LEU A 623 -21.37 -5.52 4.12
C LEU A 623 -20.03 -5.16 4.79
N ILE A 624 -20.12 -4.48 5.92
CA ILE A 624 -18.96 -4.04 6.71
C ILE A 624 -18.96 -4.83 8.03
N GLU A 625 -18.11 -5.84 8.16
CA GLU A 625 -18.15 -6.74 9.29
C GLU A 625 -16.79 -7.07 9.89
N GLU A 626 -16.77 -7.24 11.22
CA GLU A 626 -15.60 -7.71 11.95
C GLU A 626 -14.34 -6.86 11.72
N ASN A 627 -14.52 -5.57 11.40
CA ASN A 627 -13.42 -4.61 11.28
C ASN A 627 -13.11 -3.97 12.64
N GLU A 628 -11.88 -3.53 12.80
CA GLU A 628 -11.44 -2.69 13.89
C GLU A 628 -11.16 -1.27 13.36
N VAL A 629 -11.99 -0.31 13.78
CA VAL A 629 -11.92 1.09 13.32
C VAL A 629 -11.61 1.97 14.54
N TYR A 630 -10.44 2.58 14.57
CA TYR A 630 -10.01 3.29 15.78
C TYR A 630 -9.06 4.47 15.52
N ALA A 631 -9.01 5.36 16.50
CA ALA A 631 -8.07 6.49 16.54
C ALA A 631 -8.07 7.39 15.31
N ASN A 632 -9.15 7.42 14.52
CA ASN A 632 -9.30 8.34 13.40
C ASN A 632 -9.67 9.75 13.89
N THR A 633 -9.31 10.77 13.13
CA THR A 633 -9.49 12.17 13.53
C THR A 633 -10.93 12.61 13.47
N LEU A 634 -11.71 12.13 12.52
CA LEU A 634 -13.15 12.39 12.40
C LEU A 634 -13.95 11.15 12.80
N ALA A 635 -15.20 11.03 12.39
CA ALA A 635 -16.04 9.91 12.79
C ALA A 635 -15.45 8.55 12.34
N GLY A 636 -15.66 7.52 13.18
CA GLY A 636 -15.24 6.18 12.82
C GLY A 636 -15.90 5.71 11.54
N VAL A 637 -17.22 5.83 11.46
CA VAL A 637 -18.00 5.52 10.26
C VAL A 637 -19.00 6.65 9.97
N TRP A 638 -19.05 7.10 8.74
CA TRP A 638 -20.04 8.08 8.24
C TRP A 638 -20.96 7.43 7.24
N ILE A 639 -22.27 7.65 7.38
CA ILE A 639 -23.31 7.11 6.53
C ILE A 639 -24.29 8.23 6.17
N THR A 640 -24.40 8.55 4.90
CA THR A 640 -25.17 9.71 4.42
C THR A 640 -25.79 9.48 3.04
N THR A 641 -26.54 10.42 2.57
CA THR A 641 -27.05 10.54 1.20
C THR A 641 -27.73 9.26 0.68
N GLY A 642 -28.72 8.78 1.44
CA GLY A 642 -29.55 7.63 1.05
C GLY A 642 -28.80 6.28 1.08
N SER A 643 -27.65 6.21 1.73
CA SER A 643 -26.85 4.99 1.83
C SER A 643 -27.44 3.99 2.82
N THR A 644 -27.25 2.70 2.55
CA THR A 644 -27.86 1.60 3.33
C THR A 644 -26.89 0.45 3.63
N PRO A 645 -25.69 0.72 4.16
CA PRO A 645 -24.74 -0.35 4.48
C PRO A 645 -25.24 -1.22 5.65
N VAL A 646 -24.68 -2.41 5.76
CA VAL A 646 -24.84 -3.29 6.91
C VAL A 646 -23.50 -3.34 7.66
N LEU A 647 -23.50 -2.82 8.88
CA LEU A 647 -22.34 -2.86 9.78
C LEU A 647 -22.62 -3.89 10.88
N ARG A 648 -21.82 -4.94 10.96
CA ARG A 648 -22.03 -5.93 12.00
C ARG A 648 -20.72 -6.45 12.62
N ARG A 649 -20.77 -6.70 13.93
CA ARG A 649 -19.64 -7.22 14.69
C ARG A 649 -18.34 -6.46 14.53
N ASN A 650 -18.41 -5.15 14.21
CA ASN A 650 -17.23 -4.30 14.16
C ASN A 650 -16.87 -3.80 15.57
N ARG A 651 -15.60 -3.52 15.80
CA ARG A 651 -15.10 -2.76 16.95
C ARG A 651 -14.75 -1.34 16.48
N ILE A 652 -15.44 -0.35 17.02
CA ILE A 652 -15.29 1.06 16.61
C ILE A 652 -14.96 1.86 17.86
N HIS A 653 -13.74 2.35 17.99
CA HIS A 653 -13.33 2.91 19.28
C HIS A 653 -12.24 4.00 19.20
N SER A 654 -12.08 4.69 20.32
CA SER A 654 -10.97 5.64 20.57
C SER A 654 -10.81 6.71 19.49
N GLY A 655 -11.91 7.03 18.78
CA GLY A 655 -11.93 8.11 17.79
C GLY A 655 -11.98 9.49 18.44
N LYS A 656 -11.43 10.49 17.74
CA LYS A 656 -11.44 11.87 18.23
C LYS A 656 -12.79 12.59 18.01
N GLN A 657 -13.73 11.94 17.38
CA GLN A 657 -15.10 12.39 17.19
C GLN A 657 -16.11 11.26 17.43
N VAL A 658 -17.18 11.21 16.67
CA VAL A 658 -18.30 10.28 16.79
C VAL A 658 -17.87 8.86 16.36
N GLY A 659 -18.40 7.84 17.01
CA GLY A 659 -18.17 6.47 16.56
C GLY A 659 -18.83 6.20 15.21
N VAL A 660 -20.16 6.27 15.14
CA VAL A 660 -20.93 6.11 13.89
C VAL A 660 -21.88 7.28 13.71
N TYR A 661 -21.84 7.89 12.53
CA TYR A 661 -22.60 9.10 12.23
C TYR A 661 -23.54 8.91 11.03
N PHE A 662 -24.84 8.97 11.28
CA PHE A 662 -25.90 8.95 10.28
C PHE A 662 -26.45 10.37 10.07
N TYR A 663 -26.38 10.89 8.85
CA TYR A 663 -26.92 12.23 8.55
C TYR A 663 -27.42 12.30 7.10
N ASP A 664 -28.19 13.31 6.78
CA ASP A 664 -28.75 13.58 5.45
C ASP A 664 -29.33 12.33 4.75
N ASN A 665 -30.32 11.74 5.42
CA ASN A 665 -30.96 10.48 4.99
C ASN A 665 -30.02 9.28 4.89
N GLY A 666 -29.00 9.22 5.73
CA GLY A 666 -28.21 8.00 5.94
C GLY A 666 -29.04 6.97 6.67
N HIS A 667 -29.08 5.76 6.16
CA HIS A 667 -29.85 4.66 6.71
C HIS A 667 -28.93 3.43 6.93
N GLY A 668 -29.47 2.27 6.90
CA GLY A 668 -28.69 1.04 7.04
C GLY A 668 -28.89 0.36 8.38
N ARG A 669 -28.03 -0.61 8.64
CA ARG A 669 -28.15 -1.48 9.81
C ARG A 669 -26.85 -1.51 10.57
N LEU A 670 -26.94 -1.33 11.88
CA LEU A 670 -25.84 -1.40 12.82
C LEU A 670 -26.13 -2.53 13.79
N GLU A 671 -25.49 -3.69 13.61
CA GLU A 671 -25.84 -4.94 14.30
C GLU A 671 -24.63 -5.51 15.06
N ASP A 672 -24.81 -5.80 16.35
CA ASP A 672 -23.84 -6.50 17.20
C ASP A 672 -22.43 -5.87 17.22
N ASN A 673 -22.32 -4.54 17.05
CA ASN A 673 -21.04 -3.83 17.09
C ASN A 673 -20.68 -3.44 18.52
N ASP A 674 -19.38 -3.28 18.76
CA ASP A 674 -18.79 -2.77 19.99
C ASP A 674 -18.23 -1.36 19.73
N ILE A 675 -18.89 -0.33 20.29
CA ILE A 675 -18.61 1.09 20.02
C ILE A 675 -18.25 1.77 21.34
N PHE A 676 -17.00 2.19 21.50
CA PHE A 676 -16.55 2.65 22.80
C PHE A 676 -15.42 3.69 22.78
N ASN A 677 -15.26 4.39 23.90
CA ASN A 677 -14.16 5.33 24.15
C ASN A 677 -14.02 6.47 23.13
N HIS A 678 -15.12 6.97 22.57
CA HIS A 678 -15.10 8.12 21.69
C HIS A 678 -15.11 9.44 22.49
N LEU A 679 -14.48 10.50 21.94
CA LEU A 679 -14.54 11.83 22.54
C LEU A 679 -15.93 12.47 22.43
N TYR A 680 -16.69 12.13 21.41
CA TYR A 680 -18.08 12.51 21.22
C TYR A 680 -19.00 11.30 21.40
N SER A 681 -20.24 11.39 20.94
CA SER A 681 -21.20 10.30 21.10
C SER A 681 -20.77 9.04 20.37
N GLY A 682 -21.11 7.88 20.94
CA GLY A 682 -20.88 6.60 20.26
C GLY A 682 -21.59 6.56 18.91
N VAL A 683 -22.88 6.94 18.87
CA VAL A 683 -23.67 7.01 17.65
C VAL A 683 -24.42 8.36 17.56
N GLN A 684 -24.45 8.96 16.40
CA GLN A 684 -25.29 10.13 16.11
C GLN A 684 -26.22 9.90 14.92
N ILE A 685 -27.46 10.36 15.03
CA ILE A 685 -28.50 10.23 14.02
C ILE A 685 -29.18 11.57 13.82
N ARG A 686 -29.16 12.13 12.60
CA ARG A 686 -29.80 13.41 12.32
C ARG A 686 -30.39 13.48 10.90
N THR A 687 -31.10 14.54 10.61
CA THR A 687 -31.55 14.97 9.27
C THR A 687 -32.21 13.85 8.49
N GLY A 688 -33.36 13.36 9.00
CA GLY A 688 -34.16 12.34 8.30
C GLY A 688 -33.56 10.95 8.26
N SER A 689 -32.41 10.72 8.87
CA SER A 689 -31.77 9.41 8.92
C SER A 689 -32.61 8.45 9.77
N ASN A 690 -32.75 7.20 9.28
CA ASN A 690 -33.59 6.19 9.90
C ASN A 690 -32.90 4.81 9.94
N PRO A 691 -31.78 4.68 10.65
CA PRO A 691 -31.07 3.41 10.77
C PRO A 691 -31.78 2.41 11.68
N VAL A 692 -31.43 1.13 11.51
CA VAL A 692 -31.76 0.06 12.47
C VAL A 692 -30.50 -0.26 13.27
N ILE A 693 -30.56 0.00 14.58
CA ILE A 693 -29.44 -0.18 15.51
C ILE A 693 -29.80 -1.28 16.50
N ARG A 694 -29.23 -2.47 16.33
CA ARG A 694 -29.62 -3.66 17.08
C ARG A 694 -28.44 -4.41 17.70
N GLY A 695 -28.58 -4.80 18.95
CA GLY A 695 -27.64 -5.69 19.62
C GLY A 695 -26.26 -5.10 19.89
N ASN A 696 -26.08 -3.79 19.72
CA ASN A 696 -24.78 -3.14 19.89
C ASN A 696 -24.45 -2.86 21.37
N LYS A 697 -23.16 -2.81 21.68
CA LYS A 697 -22.63 -2.27 22.92
C LYS A 697 -22.07 -0.88 22.65
N ILE A 698 -22.53 0.12 23.42
CA ILE A 698 -22.12 1.52 23.25
C ILE A 698 -21.72 2.05 24.63
N TRP A 699 -20.42 2.28 24.86
CA TRP A 699 -19.94 2.52 26.20
C TRP A 699 -18.64 3.32 26.30
N GLY A 700 -18.33 3.78 27.49
CA GLY A 700 -17.04 4.40 27.83
C GLY A 700 -16.75 5.72 27.11
N GLY A 701 -17.75 6.31 26.43
CA GLY A 701 -17.59 7.58 25.73
C GLY A 701 -17.46 8.77 26.66
N GLN A 702 -16.71 9.80 26.24
CA GLN A 702 -16.59 11.06 26.99
C GLN A 702 -17.80 11.99 26.79
N ASN A 703 -18.74 11.59 25.98
CA ASN A 703 -20.03 12.26 25.74
C ASN A 703 -21.16 11.22 25.91
N GLY A 704 -22.32 11.44 25.29
CA GLY A 704 -23.45 10.51 25.38
C GLY A 704 -23.22 9.24 24.54
N GLY A 705 -24.00 8.21 24.87
CA GLY A 705 -23.96 6.96 24.09
C GLY A 705 -24.51 7.15 22.69
N VAL A 706 -25.79 7.54 22.57
CA VAL A 706 -26.47 7.81 21.31
C VAL A 706 -27.11 9.20 21.35
N LEU A 707 -26.91 9.95 20.27
CA LEU A 707 -27.55 11.28 20.10
C LEU A 707 -28.44 11.29 18.86
N VAL A 708 -29.74 11.53 19.04
CA VAL A 708 -30.73 11.69 17.96
C VAL A 708 -31.22 13.11 17.94
N TYR A 709 -30.97 13.84 16.84
CA TYR A 709 -31.28 15.29 16.80
C TYR A 709 -31.64 15.76 15.37
N ASN A 710 -32.16 16.98 15.26
CA ASN A 710 -32.55 17.60 14.00
C ASN A 710 -33.42 16.68 13.14
N SER A 711 -34.55 16.25 13.67
CA SER A 711 -35.51 15.36 12.98
C SER A 711 -34.93 13.96 12.66
N GLY A 712 -33.95 13.51 13.40
CA GLY A 712 -33.44 12.13 13.33
C GLY A 712 -34.51 11.12 13.73
N LEU A 713 -34.48 9.97 13.11
CA LEU A 713 -35.35 8.84 13.38
C LEU A 713 -34.50 7.63 13.84
N GLY A 714 -34.94 6.45 13.60
CA GLY A 714 -34.18 5.21 13.89
C GLY A 714 -34.90 4.27 14.82
N LEU A 715 -34.60 2.99 14.68
CA LEU A 715 -34.98 1.92 15.58
C LEU A 715 -33.76 1.46 16.34
N LEU A 716 -33.74 1.71 17.65
CA LEU A 716 -32.73 1.22 18.60
C LEU A 716 -33.31 0.03 19.33
N GLU A 717 -32.82 -1.18 19.06
CA GLU A 717 -33.41 -2.40 19.65
C GLU A 717 -32.34 -3.30 20.28
N GLN A 718 -32.59 -3.75 21.48
CA GLN A 718 -31.72 -4.74 22.19
C GLN A 718 -30.27 -4.30 22.35
N ASN A 719 -29.95 -3.00 22.38
CA ASN A 719 -28.62 -2.49 22.61
C ASN A 719 -28.29 -2.42 24.10
N GLU A 720 -27.01 -2.51 24.44
CA GLU A 720 -26.46 -2.23 25.77
C GLU A 720 -25.69 -0.89 25.72
N ILE A 721 -26.18 0.12 26.44
CA ILE A 721 -25.62 1.47 26.47
C ILE A 721 -25.22 1.78 27.89
N PHE A 722 -23.93 1.92 28.19
CA PHE A 722 -23.45 2.01 29.57
C PHE A 722 -22.14 2.77 29.74
N ASP A 723 -21.84 3.19 30.95
CA ASP A 723 -20.60 3.87 31.36
C ASP A 723 -20.21 5.05 30.47
N ASN A 724 -21.17 5.78 29.88
CA ASN A 724 -20.89 7.00 29.14
C ASN A 724 -20.84 8.21 30.09
N ALA A 725 -20.00 9.19 29.79
CA ALA A 725 -19.81 10.36 30.67
C ALA A 725 -21.03 11.27 30.72
N MET A 726 -21.84 11.27 29.68
CA MET A 726 -23.11 11.98 29.59
C MET A 726 -24.27 11.01 29.39
N ALA A 727 -25.49 11.51 29.07
CA ALA A 727 -26.66 10.66 28.98
C ALA A 727 -26.48 9.48 28.02
N GLY A 728 -27.00 8.32 28.42
CA GLY A 728 -26.99 7.12 27.60
C GLY A 728 -27.58 7.38 26.22
N VAL A 729 -28.77 7.99 26.16
CA VAL A 729 -29.41 8.40 24.91
C VAL A 729 -29.94 9.83 25.01
N TRP A 730 -29.64 10.63 24.02
CA TRP A 730 -30.19 11.97 23.86
C TRP A 730 -31.12 12.04 22.68
N ILE A 731 -32.34 12.61 22.89
CA ILE A 731 -33.32 12.83 21.85
C ILE A 731 -33.71 14.30 21.86
N LYS A 732 -33.40 15.03 20.83
CA LYS A 732 -33.64 16.47 20.78
C LYS A 732 -34.06 16.97 19.39
N THR A 733 -34.53 18.19 19.34
CA THR A 733 -34.82 18.96 18.11
C THR A 733 -35.72 18.18 17.16
N ASP A 734 -36.96 17.94 17.61
CA ASP A 734 -38.05 17.30 16.85
C ASP A 734 -37.77 15.86 16.38
N SER A 735 -36.78 15.20 16.96
CA SER A 735 -36.43 13.82 16.62
C SER A 735 -37.45 12.85 17.22
N ASN A 736 -37.63 11.69 16.51
CA ASN A 736 -38.66 10.74 16.88
C ASN A 736 -38.16 9.26 16.68
N PRO A 737 -37.15 8.84 17.42
CA PRO A 737 -36.67 7.46 17.38
C PRO A 737 -37.61 6.49 18.12
N THR A 738 -37.46 5.20 17.80
CA THR A 738 -38.05 4.11 18.60
C THR A 738 -36.96 3.37 19.35
N LEU A 739 -37.07 3.33 20.66
CA LEU A 739 -36.14 2.63 21.56
C LEU A 739 -36.86 1.41 22.15
N LYS A 740 -36.39 0.21 21.81
CA LYS A 740 -37.08 -1.02 22.21
C LYS A 740 -36.13 -2.03 22.81
N ARG A 741 -36.49 -2.54 24.03
CA ARG A 741 -35.73 -3.59 24.71
C ARG A 741 -34.23 -3.30 24.88
N ASN A 742 -33.86 -2.04 25.01
CA ASN A 742 -32.46 -1.67 25.30
C ASN A 742 -32.17 -1.73 26.78
N LYS A 743 -30.92 -1.96 27.15
CA LYS A 743 -30.39 -1.78 28.50
C LYS A 743 -29.56 -0.52 28.56
N ILE A 744 -29.91 0.41 29.45
CA ILE A 744 -29.24 1.72 29.56
C ILE A 744 -28.87 1.91 31.01
N TYR A 745 -27.57 1.82 31.34
CA TYR A 745 -27.17 1.70 32.75
C TYR A 745 -25.75 2.21 33.02
N ASP A 746 -25.46 2.42 34.28
CA ASP A 746 -24.16 2.80 34.85
C ASP A 746 -23.59 4.09 34.18
N GLY A 747 -24.44 4.92 33.58
CA GLY A 747 -24.06 6.22 33.01
C GLY A 747 -23.74 7.24 34.09
N ARG A 748 -22.84 8.16 33.80
CA ARG A 748 -22.43 9.23 34.74
C ARG A 748 -23.39 10.43 34.72
N ASP A 749 -24.39 10.40 33.87
CA ASP A 749 -25.47 11.36 33.72
C ASP A 749 -26.82 10.62 33.66
N GLY A 750 -27.83 11.15 33.00
CA GLY A 750 -29.14 10.52 32.83
C GLY A 750 -29.12 9.27 31.94
N GLY A 751 -30.13 8.40 32.13
CA GLY A 751 -30.28 7.26 31.23
C GLY A 751 -30.68 7.73 29.82
N ILE A 752 -31.86 8.38 29.71
CA ILE A 752 -32.39 8.97 28.49
C ILE A 752 -32.78 10.41 28.76
N CYS A 753 -32.26 11.36 27.99
CA CYS A 753 -32.61 12.79 28.04
C CYS A 753 -33.33 13.22 26.79
N ILE A 754 -34.52 13.78 26.93
CA ILE A 754 -35.42 14.20 25.85
C ILE A 754 -35.78 15.68 26.04
N PHE A 755 -35.39 16.52 25.10
CA PHE A 755 -35.58 17.97 25.21
C PHE A 755 -35.70 18.67 23.86
N ASN A 756 -36.06 19.94 23.85
CA ASN A 756 -36.23 20.76 22.66
C ASN A 756 -37.21 20.15 21.63
N GLY A 757 -38.41 19.78 22.07
CA GLY A 757 -39.42 19.19 21.19
C GLY A 757 -39.12 17.73 20.82
N GLY A 758 -38.19 17.07 21.47
CA GLY A 758 -37.92 15.67 21.27
C GLY A 758 -39.15 14.80 21.50
N LYS A 759 -39.30 13.82 20.65
CA LYS A 759 -40.38 12.81 20.72
C LYS A 759 -39.76 11.43 20.91
N GLY A 760 -40.44 10.42 20.54
CA GLY A 760 -39.89 9.07 20.55
C GLY A 760 -40.83 8.09 21.26
N VAL A 761 -40.67 6.82 20.93
CA VAL A 761 -41.36 5.71 21.59
C VAL A 761 -40.31 4.88 22.32
N LEU A 762 -40.42 4.86 23.65
CA LEU A 762 -39.57 4.07 24.53
C LEU A 762 -40.37 2.86 25.02
N GLU A 763 -40.04 1.66 24.54
CA GLU A 763 -40.80 0.45 24.81
C GLU A 763 -39.94 -0.68 25.37
N GLU A 764 -40.36 -1.26 26.50
CA GLU A 764 -39.72 -2.45 27.07
C GLU A 764 -38.22 -2.27 27.37
N ASN A 765 -37.72 -1.04 27.64
CA ASN A 765 -36.35 -0.80 27.99
C ASN A 765 -36.08 -1.01 29.48
N ASP A 766 -34.90 -1.48 29.83
CA ASP A 766 -34.36 -1.54 31.20
C ASP A 766 -33.38 -0.37 31.38
N ILE A 767 -33.74 0.57 32.26
CA ILE A 767 -32.95 1.80 32.54
C ILE A 767 -32.60 1.79 34.01
N PHE A 768 -31.31 1.69 34.37
CA PHE A 768 -30.93 1.49 35.74
C PHE A 768 -29.54 1.95 36.14
N ARG A 769 -29.35 2.26 37.41
CA ARG A 769 -28.06 2.69 37.98
C ARG A 769 -27.40 3.87 37.28
N ASN A 770 -28.15 4.76 36.61
CA ASN A 770 -27.62 6.00 36.10
C ASN A 770 -27.46 7.04 37.19
N ALA A 771 -26.49 7.95 37.06
CA ALA A 771 -26.18 8.92 38.11
C ALA A 771 -27.22 10.02 38.23
N GLN A 772 -27.86 10.38 37.10
CA GLN A 772 -28.98 11.33 37.04
C GLN A 772 -30.29 10.60 36.77
N ALA A 773 -31.38 11.34 36.45
CA ALA A 773 -32.68 10.76 36.19
C ALA A 773 -32.62 9.60 35.19
N GLY A 774 -33.37 8.53 35.50
CA GLY A 774 -33.47 7.42 34.55
C GLY A 774 -33.99 7.90 33.20
N VAL A 775 -35.05 8.70 33.16
CA VAL A 775 -35.55 9.42 31.98
C VAL A 775 -35.84 10.88 32.36
N LEU A 776 -35.16 11.81 31.70
CA LEU A 776 -35.42 13.24 31.82
C LEU A 776 -36.17 13.73 30.59
N ILE A 777 -37.30 14.40 30.77
CA ILE A 777 -38.16 14.93 29.71
C ILE A 777 -38.34 16.44 29.96
N SER A 778 -37.84 17.24 29.03
CA SER A 778 -37.78 18.71 29.20
C SER A 778 -38.09 19.45 27.93
N THR A 779 -38.29 20.74 28.02
CA THR A 779 -38.38 21.71 26.96
C THR A 779 -39.31 21.25 25.81
N GLN A 780 -40.63 21.30 26.08
CA GLN A 780 -41.71 21.05 25.10
C GLN A 780 -41.67 19.63 24.44
N SER A 781 -41.00 18.70 25.08
CA SER A 781 -40.87 17.32 24.56
C SER A 781 -42.14 16.50 24.86
N GLN A 782 -42.40 15.50 24.01
CA GLN A 782 -43.64 14.66 24.10
C GLN A 782 -43.38 13.20 23.74
N PRO A 783 -42.54 12.48 24.50
CA PRO A 783 -42.31 11.04 24.26
C PRO A 783 -43.46 10.16 24.77
N ILE A 784 -43.43 8.91 24.28
CA ILE A 784 -44.29 7.83 24.73
C ILE A 784 -43.44 6.79 25.42
N LEU A 785 -43.69 6.49 26.70
CA LEU A 785 -43.00 5.49 27.48
C LEU A 785 -43.96 4.33 27.81
N ARG A 786 -43.64 3.15 27.30
CA ARG A 786 -44.47 1.94 27.45
C ARG A 786 -43.67 0.76 27.99
N ARG A 787 -44.19 0.11 29.02
CA ARG A 787 -43.65 -1.12 29.58
C ARG A 787 -42.16 -1.09 29.90
N ASN A 788 -41.58 0.10 30.15
CA ASN A 788 -40.20 0.23 30.58
C ASN A 788 -40.03 -0.13 32.05
N ARG A 789 -38.85 -0.63 32.39
CA ARG A 789 -38.41 -0.82 33.78
C ARG A 789 -37.33 0.24 34.06
N ILE A 790 -37.60 1.09 35.04
CA ILE A 790 -36.70 2.20 35.43
C ILE A 790 -36.41 2.05 36.93
N PHE A 791 -35.17 1.64 37.25
CA PHE A 791 -34.91 1.19 38.60
C PHE A 791 -33.47 1.38 39.08
N ASP A 792 -33.27 1.34 40.38
CA ASP A 792 -31.95 1.45 41.02
C ASP A 792 -31.15 2.70 40.64
N GLY A 793 -31.83 3.76 40.18
CA GLY A 793 -31.20 5.02 39.80
C GLY A 793 -30.73 5.82 41.02
N LEU A 794 -29.63 6.56 40.84
CA LEU A 794 -29.09 7.43 41.89
C LEU A 794 -29.82 8.77 42.01
N ALA A 795 -30.78 9.03 41.12
CA ALA A 795 -31.66 10.18 41.10
C ALA A 795 -33.11 9.73 40.95
N ALA A 796 -33.98 10.56 40.38
CA ALA A 796 -35.36 10.22 40.09
C ALA A 796 -35.51 9.17 38.97
N GLY A 797 -36.56 8.38 39.03
CA GLY A 797 -36.85 7.43 37.95
C GLY A 797 -37.19 8.17 36.64
N VAL A 798 -38.23 8.98 36.65
CA VAL A 798 -38.65 9.85 35.52
C VAL A 798 -38.83 11.28 36.04
N GLU A 799 -38.25 12.25 35.36
CA GLU A 799 -38.40 13.67 35.63
C GLU A 799 -39.04 14.35 34.39
N ILE A 800 -40.05 15.21 34.60
CA ILE A 800 -40.69 15.98 33.55
C ILE A 800 -40.68 17.46 33.98
N THR A 801 -40.00 18.30 33.15
CA THR A 801 -39.76 19.71 33.48
C THR A 801 -40.08 20.62 32.30
N ASN A 802 -40.00 21.94 32.48
CA ASN A 802 -39.98 22.95 31.42
C ASN A 802 -41.09 22.80 30.37
N ASN A 803 -42.34 22.71 30.80
CA ASN A 803 -43.52 22.59 29.95
C ASN A 803 -43.48 21.39 28.97
N ALA A 804 -42.74 20.37 29.32
CA ALA A 804 -42.77 19.09 28.61
C ALA A 804 -43.99 18.28 29.05
N THR A 805 -44.36 17.30 28.28
CA THR A 805 -45.39 16.30 28.68
C THR A 805 -44.93 14.92 28.23
N ALA A 806 -45.64 13.90 28.61
CA ALA A 806 -45.34 12.51 28.21
C ALA A 806 -46.59 11.65 28.29
N THR A 807 -46.58 10.57 27.57
CA THR A 807 -47.53 9.46 27.75
C THR A 807 -46.81 8.32 28.43
N LEU A 808 -47.21 7.92 29.62
CA LEU A 808 -46.61 6.91 30.45
C LEU A 808 -47.55 5.73 30.63
N GLU A 809 -47.31 4.59 30.01
CA GLU A 809 -48.22 3.44 30.02
C GLU A 809 -47.48 2.18 30.49
N PHE A 810 -48.01 1.55 31.55
CA PHE A 810 -47.60 0.25 32.08
C PHE A 810 -46.09 0.16 32.43
N ASN A 811 -45.44 1.26 32.78
CA ASN A 811 -44.04 1.26 33.19
C ASN A 811 -43.92 0.79 34.64
N GLN A 812 -42.75 0.24 35.01
CA GLN A 812 -42.38 -0.10 36.38
C GLN A 812 -41.22 0.80 36.79
N ILE A 813 -41.46 1.60 37.84
CA ILE A 813 -40.49 2.61 38.32
C ILE A 813 -40.24 2.35 39.80
N PHE A 814 -39.05 1.86 40.15
CA PHE A 814 -38.80 1.40 41.49
C PHE A 814 -37.34 1.53 41.94
N ASN A 815 -37.11 1.59 43.25
CA ASN A 815 -35.81 1.68 43.90
C ASN A 815 -34.96 2.89 43.49
N ASN A 816 -35.55 3.97 42.98
CA ASN A 816 -34.81 5.17 42.62
C ASN A 816 -34.64 6.07 43.85
N ARG A 817 -33.51 6.81 43.94
CA ARG A 817 -33.10 7.50 45.14
C ARG A 817 -33.92 8.77 45.47
N PHE A 818 -34.35 9.52 44.46
CA PHE A 818 -35.04 10.80 44.57
C PHE A 818 -36.48 10.77 44.03
N GLY A 819 -37.19 9.67 44.22
CA GLY A 819 -38.55 9.53 43.75
C GLY A 819 -38.70 8.72 42.45
N GLY A 820 -39.90 8.26 42.18
CA GLY A 820 -40.25 7.49 41.01
C GLY A 820 -40.59 8.35 39.81
N LEU A 821 -41.62 9.18 39.90
CA LEU A 821 -42.06 10.11 38.90
C LEU A 821 -42.11 11.52 39.54
N CYS A 822 -41.26 12.41 39.08
CA CYS A 822 -41.13 13.78 39.55
C CYS A 822 -41.61 14.76 38.49
N LEU A 823 -42.52 15.63 38.87
CA LEU A 823 -43.16 16.58 37.96
C LEU A 823 -42.90 18.01 38.38
N ALA A 824 -42.34 18.83 37.50
CA ALA A 824 -42.23 20.26 37.78
C ALA A 824 -43.60 20.96 37.80
N SER A 825 -43.63 22.15 38.36
CA SER A 825 -44.87 22.97 38.44
C SER A 825 -45.52 23.15 37.05
N GLY A 826 -46.83 22.85 36.98
CA GLY A 826 -47.59 23.00 35.74
C GLY A 826 -47.53 21.87 34.74
N VAL A 827 -46.76 20.82 35.03
CA VAL A 827 -46.59 19.64 34.13
C VAL A 827 -47.70 18.63 34.42
N GLN A 828 -48.36 18.14 33.35
CA GLN A 828 -49.43 17.11 33.48
C GLN A 828 -49.22 16.04 32.38
N PRO A 829 -48.56 14.94 32.68
CA PRO A 829 -48.41 13.84 31.76
C PRO A 829 -49.69 12.98 31.71
N THR A 830 -49.89 12.26 30.60
CA THR A 830 -50.93 11.23 30.51
C THR A 830 -50.37 9.92 31.11
N THR A 831 -51.02 9.40 32.15
CA THR A 831 -50.54 8.19 32.83
C THR A 831 -51.61 7.10 32.83
N ARG A 832 -51.16 5.84 32.55
CA ARG A 832 -52.05 4.70 32.54
C ARG A 832 -51.32 3.43 33.03
N GLY A 833 -51.82 2.79 34.07
CA GLY A 833 -51.35 1.46 34.48
C GLY A 833 -49.90 1.35 34.95
N ASN A 834 -49.25 2.47 35.27
CA ASN A 834 -47.87 2.46 35.76
C ASN A 834 -47.80 1.91 37.20
N LYS A 835 -46.71 1.19 37.49
CA LYS A 835 -46.39 0.70 38.85
C LYS A 835 -45.19 1.47 39.38
N ILE A 836 -45.42 2.31 40.37
CA ILE A 836 -44.40 3.14 41.05
C ILE A 836 -44.32 2.67 42.49
N PHE A 837 -43.18 2.10 42.88
CA PHE A 837 -43.05 1.49 44.24
C PHE A 837 -41.61 1.47 44.71
N SER A 838 -41.43 1.38 46.03
CA SER A 838 -40.12 1.26 46.70
C SER A 838 -39.10 2.36 46.31
N ASN A 839 -39.53 3.50 45.80
CA ASN A 839 -38.63 4.63 45.55
C ASN A 839 -38.35 5.34 46.86
N GLN A 840 -37.11 5.77 47.03
CA GLN A 840 -36.72 6.56 48.19
C GLN A 840 -37.08 8.02 47.95
N ASP A 841 -37.80 8.62 48.92
CA ASP A 841 -37.96 10.07 48.94
C ASP A 841 -36.90 10.68 49.85
N ALA A 842 -35.67 10.77 49.32
CA ALA A 842 -34.58 11.39 50.06
C ALA A 842 -34.81 12.88 50.32
N VAL A 843 -35.61 13.52 49.47
CA VAL A 843 -36.00 14.93 49.60
C VAL A 843 -36.98 15.11 50.79
N GLU A 844 -38.08 14.36 50.81
CA GLU A 844 -39.03 14.36 51.93
C GLU A 844 -38.34 14.04 53.25
N LYS A 845 -37.50 13.03 53.27
CA LYS A 845 -36.72 12.67 54.44
C LYS A 845 -35.77 13.78 54.90
N ALA A 846 -35.05 14.42 54.00
CA ALA A 846 -34.16 15.55 54.32
C ALA A 846 -34.94 16.78 54.77
N VAL A 847 -36.09 17.06 54.16
CA VAL A 847 -37.02 18.15 54.55
C VAL A 847 -37.56 17.86 55.94
N GLY A 848 -38.04 16.65 56.25
CA GLY A 848 -38.56 16.26 57.54
C GLY A 848 -37.49 16.30 58.65
N ASN A 849 -36.22 16.01 58.33
CA ASN A 849 -35.11 16.11 59.27
C ASN A 849 -34.53 17.54 59.39
N GLY A 850 -35.09 18.53 58.76
CA GLY A 850 -34.62 19.91 58.84
C GLY A 850 -33.27 20.14 58.16
N GLN A 851 -32.81 19.25 57.28
CA GLN A 851 -31.50 19.32 56.62
C GLN A 851 -31.55 20.23 55.39
N CYS A 852 -30.46 20.92 55.12
CA CYS A 852 -30.29 21.61 53.85
C CYS A 852 -30.25 20.60 52.71
N LEU A 853 -31.03 20.86 51.62
CA LEU A 853 -31.10 19.92 50.48
C LEU A 853 -29.82 19.88 49.66
N TYR A 854 -28.89 20.80 49.85
CA TYR A 854 -27.56 20.72 49.29
C TYR A 854 -26.82 19.43 49.75
N LYS A 855 -26.97 19.00 50.97
CA LYS A 855 -26.33 17.78 51.51
C LYS A 855 -26.76 16.49 50.84
N ILE A 856 -27.91 16.44 50.22
CA ILE A 856 -28.40 15.27 49.52
C ILE A 856 -28.11 15.37 48.02
N SER A 857 -27.76 16.56 47.53
CA SER A 857 -27.30 16.76 46.15
C SER A 857 -25.93 16.10 45.99
N SER A 858 -25.67 15.51 44.85
CA SER A 858 -24.37 15.05 44.46
C SER A 858 -23.88 15.91 43.28
N TYR A 859 -22.62 15.88 43.00
CA TYR A 859 -22.01 16.57 41.86
C TYR A 859 -22.75 16.32 40.53
N THR A 860 -23.38 15.17 40.40
CA THR A 860 -24.06 14.75 39.17
C THR A 860 -25.57 14.60 39.31
N SER A 861 -26.13 14.81 40.50
CA SER A 861 -27.56 14.55 40.78
C SER A 861 -28.17 15.63 41.66
N PHE A 862 -29.06 16.40 41.09
CA PHE A 862 -29.84 17.42 41.75
C PHE A 862 -31.28 16.93 41.95
N PRO A 863 -31.78 16.93 43.17
CA PRO A 863 -33.16 16.51 43.41
C PRO A 863 -34.17 17.55 42.96
N MET A 864 -35.36 17.10 42.60
CA MET A 864 -36.49 17.97 42.31
C MET A 864 -37.20 18.35 43.58
N HIS A 865 -37.33 19.62 43.88
CA HIS A 865 -37.99 20.10 45.03
C HIS A 865 -38.42 21.59 44.89
N ASP A 866 -39.13 22.10 45.94
CA ASP A 866 -39.53 23.50 46.01
C ASP A 866 -38.31 24.37 46.25
N PHE A 867 -38.15 25.40 45.47
CA PHE A 867 -37.13 26.39 45.68
C PHE A 867 -37.66 27.83 45.67
N TYR A 868 -36.90 28.65 46.33
CA TYR A 868 -37.26 29.99 46.69
C TYR A 868 -36.14 30.94 46.37
N ARG A 869 -36.52 32.22 46.20
CA ARG A 869 -35.62 33.37 46.13
C ARG A 869 -35.75 34.16 47.43
N CYS A 870 -34.70 34.78 47.86
CA CYS A 870 -34.71 35.69 48.99
C CYS A 870 -34.46 37.14 48.46
N GLN A 871 -35.46 37.94 48.51
CA GLN A 871 -35.39 39.37 48.12
C GLN A 871 -34.50 40.18 49.06
N THR A 872 -34.55 39.91 50.36
CA THR A 872 -33.73 40.60 51.38
C THR A 872 -32.24 40.37 51.15
N CYS A 873 -31.85 39.17 50.74
CA CYS A 873 -30.46 38.85 50.46
C CYS A 873 -30.05 39.20 49.02
N ASN A 874 -30.93 39.85 48.26
CA ASN A 874 -30.73 40.27 46.88
C ASN A 874 -30.23 39.16 45.95
N THR A 875 -30.85 37.96 46.12
CA THR A 875 -30.47 36.81 45.26
C THR A 875 -30.94 37.05 43.84
N THR A 876 -30.09 36.70 42.88
CA THR A 876 -30.35 36.82 41.45
C THR A 876 -31.33 35.73 40.96
N ASP A 877 -31.79 35.84 39.72
CA ASP A 877 -32.65 34.83 39.10
C ASP A 877 -31.98 33.43 38.97
N ARG A 878 -30.68 33.41 39.17
CA ARG A 878 -29.88 32.20 39.11
C ARG A 878 -29.70 31.51 40.46
N ASN A 879 -30.02 32.14 41.55
CA ASN A 879 -29.90 31.56 42.86
C ASN A 879 -31.19 30.85 43.30
N ALA A 880 -31.03 29.70 43.90
CA ALA A 880 -32.10 28.85 44.35
C ALA A 880 -31.88 28.41 45.82
N ILE A 881 -32.84 28.59 46.70
CA ILE A 881 -32.75 28.31 48.10
C ILE A 881 -33.78 27.24 48.48
N CYS A 882 -33.39 26.17 49.19
CA CYS A 882 -34.30 25.12 49.56
C CYS A 882 -35.25 25.52 50.70
N VAL A 883 -36.34 24.77 50.84
CA VAL A 883 -37.40 25.05 51.84
C VAL A 883 -36.88 25.12 53.28
N ASN A 884 -35.88 24.30 53.64
CA ASN A 884 -35.33 24.31 55.02
C ASN A 884 -34.43 25.53 55.25
N CYS A 885 -33.60 25.91 54.26
CA CYS A 885 -32.82 27.14 54.39
C CYS A 885 -33.69 28.38 54.41
N ILE A 886 -34.78 28.41 53.67
CA ILE A 886 -35.76 29.52 53.73
C ILE A 886 -36.34 29.65 55.14
N LYS A 887 -36.70 28.56 55.79
CA LYS A 887 -37.28 28.52 57.13
C LYS A 887 -36.26 28.84 58.25
N THR A 888 -35.00 28.55 58.04
CA THR A 888 -33.96 28.65 59.10
C THR A 888 -32.96 29.78 58.77
N CYS A 889 -32.22 29.69 57.68
CA CYS A 889 -31.15 30.63 57.35
C CYS A 889 -31.67 31.99 56.86
N HIS A 890 -32.90 32.01 56.32
CA HIS A 890 -33.57 33.20 55.77
C HIS A 890 -34.89 33.49 56.54
N ALA A 891 -35.00 33.01 57.79
CA ALA A 891 -36.17 33.26 58.64
C ALA A 891 -36.36 34.76 58.85
N GLY A 892 -37.58 35.29 58.56
CA GLY A 892 -37.91 36.68 58.68
C GLY A 892 -37.48 37.58 57.49
N HIS A 893 -36.85 36.97 56.48
CA HIS A 893 -36.55 37.67 55.23
C HIS A 893 -37.81 37.69 54.31
N ASP A 894 -37.82 38.61 53.34
CA ASP A 894 -38.78 38.60 52.28
C ASP A 894 -38.39 37.53 51.25
N VAL A 895 -39.25 36.51 51.15
CA VAL A 895 -38.94 35.31 50.35
C VAL A 895 -40.09 35.01 49.40
N GLU A 896 -39.73 34.65 48.17
CA GLU A 896 -40.66 34.36 47.06
C GLU A 896 -40.48 32.87 46.67
N PHE A 897 -41.61 32.16 46.58
CA PHE A 897 -41.63 30.82 45.97
C PHE A 897 -41.48 30.96 44.45
N ILE A 898 -40.49 30.30 43.90
CA ILE A 898 -40.25 30.35 42.45
C ILE A 898 -40.98 29.24 41.75
N ARG A 899 -40.67 27.99 42.09
CA ARG A 899 -41.30 26.81 41.49
C ARG A 899 -40.79 25.51 42.12
N HIS A 900 -41.46 24.43 41.79
CA HIS A 900 -40.98 23.07 42.04
C HIS A 900 -40.21 22.59 40.77
N ASP A 901 -38.92 22.38 40.93
CA ASP A 901 -38.05 22.00 39.77
C ASP A 901 -36.76 21.38 40.32
N ARG A 902 -35.89 20.97 39.42
CA ARG A 902 -34.59 20.43 39.69
C ARG A 902 -33.55 21.51 39.93
N PHE A 903 -32.94 21.52 41.14
CA PHE A 903 -31.85 22.44 41.44
C PHE A 903 -31.06 21.99 42.67
N PHE A 904 -29.98 22.68 42.98
CA PHE A 904 -29.28 22.56 44.28
C PHE A 904 -29.49 23.86 45.11
N CYS A 905 -29.35 23.78 46.42
CA CYS A 905 -29.54 24.94 47.27
C CYS A 905 -28.27 25.78 47.32
N ASP A 906 -28.31 26.99 46.80
CA ASP A 906 -27.21 27.99 46.80
C ASP A 906 -26.78 28.40 48.21
N CYS A 907 -27.71 28.48 49.12
CA CYS A 907 -27.41 28.74 50.54
C CYS A 907 -26.48 27.64 51.11
N GLY A 908 -26.82 26.39 50.86
CA GLY A 908 -26.02 25.25 51.31
C GLY A 908 -24.72 25.08 50.55
N ALA A 909 -24.66 25.51 49.31
CA ALA A 909 -23.43 25.51 48.49
C ALA A 909 -22.45 26.60 48.89
N GLY A 910 -22.89 27.59 49.72
CA GLY A 910 -22.03 28.69 50.13
C GLY A 910 -21.83 29.74 49.04
N THR A 911 -22.65 29.74 47.97
CA THR A 911 -22.61 30.73 46.88
C THR A 911 -23.25 32.04 47.27
N LEU A 912 -23.96 32.08 48.39
CA LEU A 912 -24.57 33.31 48.93
C LEU A 912 -23.64 33.93 49.99
N SER A 913 -23.81 35.24 50.25
CA SER A 913 -22.96 35.99 51.18
C SER A 913 -23.04 35.52 52.63
N ASN A 914 -24.10 34.81 53.00
CA ASN A 914 -24.31 34.29 54.37
C ASN A 914 -24.08 32.77 54.42
N GLN A 915 -23.37 32.33 55.43
CA GLN A 915 -23.12 30.91 55.64
C GLN A 915 -24.40 30.15 56.01
N CYS A 916 -24.62 28.97 55.45
CA CYS A 916 -25.78 28.16 55.74
C CYS A 916 -25.71 27.59 57.17
N GLN A 917 -26.71 27.90 57.98
CA GLN A 917 -26.81 27.43 59.37
C GLN A 917 -27.14 25.94 59.47
N LEU A 918 -27.61 25.30 58.41
CA LEU A 918 -27.96 23.89 58.35
C LEU A 918 -26.85 23.02 57.77
N GLN A 919 -25.74 23.63 57.38
CA GLN A 919 -24.50 22.92 56.99
C GLN A 919 -23.59 22.84 58.23
N GLY A 920 -23.17 21.68 58.68
CA GLY A 920 -22.03 21.54 59.58
C GLY A 920 -20.74 22.05 58.94
N GLU A 921 -19.57 21.85 59.53
CA GLU A 921 -18.30 22.27 58.92
C GLU A 921 -18.17 21.86 57.46
N PRO A 922 -17.62 22.73 56.55
CA PRO A 922 -17.49 22.43 55.12
C PRO A 922 -16.68 21.16 54.90
N THR A 923 -17.21 20.24 54.17
CA THR A 923 -16.41 19.15 53.60
C THR A 923 -15.51 19.68 52.50
N GLN A 924 -14.24 19.22 52.39
CA GLN A 924 -13.18 19.72 51.56
C GLN A 924 -13.40 19.62 50.00
N ASP A 925 -14.58 19.22 49.55
CA ASP A 925 -14.90 19.00 48.13
C ASP A 925 -15.68 20.15 47.46
N THR A 926 -15.61 21.38 47.98
CA THR A 926 -16.46 22.47 47.49
C THR A 926 -15.93 23.21 46.25
N ASP A 927 -14.70 23.02 45.87
CA ASP A 927 -14.08 23.80 44.77
C ASP A 927 -14.51 23.46 43.35
N THR A 928 -15.20 22.34 43.16
CA THR A 928 -15.57 21.87 41.82
C THR A 928 -17.05 22.09 41.44
N LEU A 929 -17.87 22.62 42.35
CA LEU A 929 -19.31 22.80 42.14
C LEU A 929 -19.72 24.16 41.55
N TYR A 930 -18.74 25.06 41.33
CA TYR A 930 -19.03 26.41 40.91
C TYR A 930 -19.51 26.59 39.46
N ASP A 931 -19.19 25.66 38.57
CA ASP A 931 -19.49 25.81 37.14
C ASP A 931 -20.87 25.32 36.68
N SER A 932 -21.65 24.73 37.58
CA SER A 932 -22.95 24.14 37.23
C SER A 932 -24.16 24.82 37.87
N ALA A 933 -24.02 26.05 38.26
CA ALA A 933 -24.92 26.75 39.18
C ALA A 933 -26.30 27.14 38.70
N ALA A 934 -26.72 26.88 37.48
CA ALA A 934 -28.08 27.12 37.03
C ALA A 934 -28.72 25.92 36.36
N PRO A 935 -29.83 25.40 36.84
CA PRO A 935 -30.50 24.23 36.26
C PRO A 935 -30.88 24.42 34.79
N MET A 936 -31.06 25.65 34.32
CA MET A 936 -31.32 25.93 32.90
C MET A 936 -30.08 26.06 32.05
N GLU A 937 -28.93 26.45 32.59
CA GLU A 937 -27.68 26.60 31.85
C GLU A 937 -26.93 25.27 31.73
N SER A 938 -27.06 24.39 32.74
CA SER A 938 -26.42 23.05 32.65
C SER A 938 -26.97 22.21 31.51
N HIS A 939 -28.24 22.34 31.16
CA HIS A 939 -28.82 21.72 29.97
C HIS A 939 -28.36 22.35 28.64
N THR A 940 -28.06 23.63 28.66
CA THR A 940 -27.56 24.34 27.48
C THR A 940 -26.07 24.07 27.25
N LEU A 941 -25.29 23.96 28.29
CA LEU A 941 -23.86 23.62 28.23
C LEU A 941 -23.61 22.14 27.91
N MET A 942 -24.50 21.24 28.29
CA MET A 942 -24.42 19.82 27.91
C MET A 942 -24.87 19.54 26.49
N VAL A 943 -25.43 20.52 25.81
CA VAL A 943 -25.97 20.37 24.45
C VAL A 943 -25.02 20.90 23.39
N ASN A 944 -24.03 21.67 23.78
CA ASN A 944 -22.96 22.10 22.90
C ASN A 944 -21.79 21.14 23.05
#